data_aabaf4686336ea4c5eff1f32343238ec
#
_entry.id   aabaf4686336ea4c5eff1f32343238ec
#
_cell.length_a   1.000
_cell.length_b   1.000
_cell.length_c   1.000
_cell.angle_alpha   90.00
_cell.angle_beta   90.00
_cell.angle_gamma   90.00
#
_symmetry.space_group_name_H-M   'P 1'
#
loop_
_entity.id
_entity.type
_entity.pdbx_description
1 polymer ?
#
loop_
_entity_poly.entity_id
_entity_poly.type
_entity_poly.pdbx_seq_one_letter_code
_entity_poly.pdbx_strand_id
1 'polypeptide(L)'
;MKQSVFFFGNGRAEATRDDRDLLGGKGANLAEMTNLGVPVPPGFTIACNLCDLYLAHGKVPDGLADEVASALTRLEEAAGRRFGDPKHPLLVSVRSGARVSMPGMMDTILNLGLNAETVRGLAAQSGSERFAYDSFRRLLQMYGNVVLGVPIQDFEHLLTAKRLTSGVKSDAELPADALKALAEEYQALIKAKTGRAFPADPRDQLWGAIEAVWMSWRLKKAQDYRRVNGIAETPGTAVNIVAMVFGNLGDDSGTGVAFTRDPSTGERLFYGEFLVNAQGEDVVAGIRTPEPIAAMATKLPEAYGDLLRTQSLLERHFRDMQDLEFTVERGKLYLLQTRIGKRTAAAAVRIARDLVSEGLISRPEALQRVPAQQLDQLLHPVIDEKAKTSVLCTGLPASPGAASGIAVFDADVAESRAARGDAVILVRDETTPEDFHGIVAARAVLTARGGMTSHAAVVARGMGKCAIVGCGEMRVDATSRRFTVGDVEVTEGDWITLDGGTGEVFVGDLPTVPSEVMQVNEGTLSAEDAPVYRGFAELLGWADARRRLAVRANADTPTDARIARGFGAEGIGLCRTEHMFFDGDRIHAMREMIVAHDESGRRRALAKLLPMQRADFEGIFEAMDGFPVTIRLLDPPLHEFLPHGGEEAKLLARRVGVTRRELMRVVESLRESNPMLGHRGCRLGVTYPEITEMQARAIFEAATAASRRSVIVMPEIMIPLVSTVREFSHQRAIVDRMAAQVAKESGVRIKYLVGTMIELPRAALTAKAIAAEAEFFSFGTNDLTQTTLGLSRDDAGRFLPLYVERGIYPDDPFQVLDVEGVGRLIQLATAEGRSARKALKVGICGEHGGEPRSVAFCHETGLDYVSCSPFRVPIARLAAAQAVKG
;
A
#
# COMPACT_ATOMS: atom_id res chain seq x y z
N MET A 1 34.75 17.86 18.66
CA MET A 1 33.36 17.72 18.12
C MET A 1 33.30 16.45 17.28
N LYS A 2 32.19 15.72 17.21
CA LYS A 2 32.06 14.64 16.22
C LYS A 2 32.08 15.27 14.84
N GLN A 3 32.76 14.66 13.87
CA GLN A 3 32.81 15.07 12.47
C GLN A 3 31.40 15.27 11.92
N SER A 4 31.16 16.39 11.23
CA SER A 4 29.86 16.76 10.69
C SER A 4 29.83 16.80 9.17
N VAL A 5 31.00 16.86 8.54
CA VAL A 5 31.18 16.88 7.08
C VAL A 5 32.06 15.71 6.67
N PHE A 6 31.60 14.93 5.68
CA PHE A 6 32.22 13.68 5.24
C PHE A 6 32.59 13.78 3.75
N PHE A 7 33.88 13.73 3.46
CA PHE A 7 34.40 13.82 2.10
C PHE A 7 34.40 12.45 1.39
N PHE A 8 34.19 12.48 0.09
CA PHE A 8 34.37 11.35 -0.82
C PHE A 8 34.99 11.83 -2.14
N GLY A 9 35.97 11.08 -2.65
CA GLY A 9 36.69 11.41 -3.90
C GLY A 9 37.96 10.61 -3.99
N ASN A 10 38.59 10.57 -5.18
CA ASN A 10 39.84 9.88 -5.44
C ASN A 10 39.85 8.39 -4.98
N GLY A 11 38.72 7.70 -5.10
CA GLY A 11 38.58 6.28 -4.75
C GLY A 11 38.51 6.02 -3.25
N ARG A 12 38.29 7.03 -2.39
CA ARG A 12 38.14 6.90 -0.93
C ARG A 12 37.03 7.80 -0.41
N ALA A 13 36.29 7.29 0.57
CA ALA A 13 35.31 8.08 1.32
C ALA A 13 35.53 7.90 2.83
N GLU A 14 35.12 8.90 3.59
CA GLU A 14 35.23 8.94 5.07
C GLU A 14 34.06 8.23 5.77
N ALA A 15 33.10 7.72 5.00
CA ALA A 15 31.92 7.02 5.49
C ALA A 15 31.60 5.81 4.60
N THR A 16 30.64 5.01 5.04
CA THR A 16 30.15 3.80 4.37
C THR A 16 28.63 3.81 4.27
N ARG A 17 28.04 2.80 3.64
CA ARG A 17 26.58 2.61 3.58
C ARG A 17 25.92 2.45 4.97
N ASP A 18 26.67 2.02 5.98
CA ASP A 18 26.17 1.82 7.33
C ASP A 18 25.91 3.15 8.05
N ASP A 19 26.52 4.24 7.56
CA ASP A 19 26.30 5.60 8.08
C ASP A 19 25.04 6.29 7.52
N ARG A 20 24.08 5.50 7.02
CA ARG A 20 22.84 5.98 6.39
C ARG A 20 21.99 6.87 7.30
N ASP A 21 21.98 6.62 8.60
CA ASP A 21 21.26 7.43 9.57
C ASP A 21 21.86 8.82 9.74
N LEU A 22 23.15 8.95 9.45
CA LEU A 22 23.91 10.20 9.55
C LEU A 22 23.98 10.97 8.24
N LEU A 23 24.20 10.26 7.12
CA LEU A 23 24.44 10.86 5.80
C LEU A 23 23.23 10.82 4.86
N GLY A 24 22.13 10.23 5.33
CA GLY A 24 20.99 9.91 4.48
C GLY A 24 21.33 8.84 3.43
N GLY A 25 20.30 8.39 2.69
CA GLY A 25 20.50 7.34 1.70
C GLY A 25 21.42 7.72 0.54
N LYS A 26 21.36 8.98 0.08
CA LYS A 26 22.16 9.45 -1.06
C LYS A 26 23.65 9.61 -0.66
N GLY A 27 23.94 10.27 0.46
CA GLY A 27 25.32 10.49 0.93
C GLY A 27 26.03 9.17 1.25
N ALA A 28 25.36 8.26 1.95
CA ALA A 28 25.90 6.94 2.27
C ALA A 28 26.20 6.11 1.01
N ASN A 29 25.32 6.14 0.01
CA ASN A 29 25.55 5.42 -1.25
C ASN A 29 26.67 6.06 -2.12
N LEU A 30 26.81 7.39 -2.13
CA LEU A 30 27.94 8.06 -2.80
C LEU A 30 29.27 7.66 -2.16
N ALA A 31 29.33 7.64 -0.83
CA ALA A 31 30.52 7.17 -0.11
C ALA A 31 30.82 5.69 -0.42
N GLU A 32 29.82 4.82 -0.38
CA GLU A 32 29.99 3.40 -0.66
C GLU A 32 30.47 3.14 -2.09
N MET A 33 29.85 3.76 -3.10
CA MET A 33 30.27 3.65 -4.49
C MET A 33 31.72 4.12 -4.68
N THR A 34 32.11 5.21 -4.00
CA THR A 34 33.49 5.71 -4.05
C THR A 34 34.48 4.69 -3.46
N ASN A 35 34.16 4.08 -2.32
CA ASN A 35 34.99 3.05 -1.68
C ASN A 35 35.07 1.76 -2.52
N LEU A 36 34.07 1.46 -3.34
CA LEU A 36 34.06 0.34 -4.29
C LEU A 36 34.89 0.63 -5.56
N GLY A 37 35.45 1.84 -5.71
CA GLY A 37 36.20 2.25 -6.90
C GLY A 37 35.29 2.57 -8.10
N VAL A 38 33.98 2.74 -7.90
CA VAL A 38 33.05 3.21 -8.92
C VAL A 38 33.35 4.69 -9.22
N PRO A 39 33.37 5.12 -10.49
CA PRO A 39 33.65 6.52 -10.85
C PRO A 39 32.49 7.42 -10.37
N VAL A 40 32.67 8.05 -9.23
CA VAL A 40 31.76 9.03 -8.63
C VAL A 40 32.41 10.41 -8.72
N PRO A 41 31.71 11.48 -9.10
CA PRO A 41 32.26 12.83 -9.01
C PRO A 41 32.61 13.14 -7.54
N PRO A 42 33.77 13.76 -7.26
CA PRO A 42 34.17 14.07 -5.89
C PRO A 42 33.20 15.03 -5.22
N GLY A 43 33.07 14.91 -3.91
CA GLY A 43 32.13 15.71 -3.14
C GLY A 43 32.26 15.53 -1.62
N PHE A 44 31.33 16.11 -0.90
CA PHE A 44 31.19 15.91 0.54
C PHE A 44 29.73 15.98 0.97
N THR A 45 29.43 15.34 2.09
CA THR A 45 28.08 15.30 2.66
C THR A 45 28.07 15.97 4.03
N ILE A 46 27.14 16.89 4.25
CA ILE A 46 26.81 17.49 5.56
C ILE A 46 25.76 16.60 6.21
N ALA A 47 25.98 16.18 7.45
CA ALA A 47 25.17 15.22 8.18
C ALA A 47 23.73 15.69 8.48
N CYS A 48 22.77 14.75 8.54
CA CYS A 48 21.33 15.00 8.74
C CYS A 48 21.00 15.78 10.03
N ASN A 49 21.70 15.50 11.14
CA ASN A 49 21.45 16.13 12.43
C ASN A 49 21.72 17.65 12.43
N LEU A 50 22.49 18.16 11.46
CA LEU A 50 22.73 19.59 11.34
C LEU A 50 21.51 20.33 10.75
N CYS A 51 20.73 19.63 9.94
CA CYS A 51 19.42 20.13 9.50
C CYS A 51 18.52 20.41 10.71
N ASP A 52 18.42 19.47 11.64
CA ASP A 52 17.59 19.63 12.84
C ASP A 52 18.05 20.81 13.69
N LEU A 53 19.37 20.96 13.88
CA LEU A 53 19.94 22.10 14.61
C LEU A 53 19.65 23.44 13.94
N TYR A 54 19.82 23.51 12.62
CA TYR A 54 19.50 24.72 11.85
C TYR A 54 18.01 25.05 11.93
N LEU A 55 17.14 24.07 11.74
CA LEU A 55 15.67 24.26 11.79
C LEU A 55 15.17 24.67 13.19
N ALA A 56 15.88 24.24 14.26
CA ALA A 56 15.53 24.60 15.63
C ALA A 56 15.99 26.01 16.01
N HIS A 57 17.16 26.46 15.52
CA HIS A 57 17.81 27.68 15.97
C HIS A 57 17.85 28.82 14.93
N GLY A 58 17.59 28.52 13.66
CA GLY A 58 17.67 29.49 12.54
C GLY A 58 19.09 30.02 12.27
N LYS A 59 20.10 29.26 12.69
CA LYS A 59 21.52 29.64 12.55
C LYS A 59 22.35 28.45 12.12
N VAL A 60 23.35 28.71 11.28
CA VAL A 60 24.37 27.73 10.93
C VAL A 60 25.09 27.32 12.21
N PRO A 61 25.21 25.99 12.51
CA PRO A 61 25.92 25.53 13.71
C PRO A 61 27.37 25.96 13.77
N ASP A 62 27.84 26.29 14.98
CA ASP A 62 29.19 26.77 15.20
C ASP A 62 30.25 25.75 14.74
N GLY A 63 31.29 26.21 14.04
CA GLY A 63 32.37 25.41 13.50
C GLY A 63 32.06 24.70 12.16
N LEU A 64 30.79 24.64 11.74
CA LEU A 64 30.44 24.01 10.47
C LEU A 64 31.01 24.75 9.26
N ALA A 65 31.12 26.09 9.34
CA ALA A 65 31.67 26.89 8.26
C ALA A 65 33.13 26.51 7.95
N ASP A 66 33.93 26.24 8.99
CA ASP A 66 35.32 25.80 8.86
C ASP A 66 35.42 24.37 8.29
N GLU A 67 34.54 23.44 8.74
CA GLU A 67 34.51 22.09 8.19
C GLU A 67 34.14 22.09 6.69
N VAL A 68 33.14 22.90 6.31
CA VAL A 68 32.73 23.06 4.89
C VAL A 68 33.85 23.70 4.06
N ALA A 69 34.54 24.71 4.57
CA ALA A 69 35.66 25.35 3.86
C ALA A 69 36.81 24.35 3.65
N SER A 70 37.11 23.53 4.67
CA SER A 70 38.12 22.47 4.56
C SER A 70 37.75 21.41 3.54
N ALA A 71 36.49 20.96 3.58
CA ALA A 71 35.97 19.97 2.63
C ALA A 71 35.94 20.51 1.19
N LEU A 72 35.59 21.79 1.02
CA LEU A 72 35.61 22.44 -0.29
C LEU A 72 37.05 22.52 -0.87
N THR A 73 38.05 22.84 -0.06
CA THR A 73 39.45 22.80 -0.48
C THR A 73 39.87 21.41 -0.98
N ARG A 74 39.52 20.37 -0.26
CA ARG A 74 39.76 18.97 -0.66
C ARG A 74 39.02 18.61 -1.97
N LEU A 75 37.81 19.13 -2.13
CA LEU A 75 37.02 18.96 -3.37
C LEU A 75 37.71 19.63 -4.55
N GLU A 76 38.22 20.86 -4.37
CA GLU A 76 39.00 21.59 -5.36
C GLU A 76 40.26 20.80 -5.80
N GLU A 77 41.01 20.28 -4.85
CA GLU A 77 42.16 19.41 -5.07
C GLU A 77 41.80 18.15 -5.87
N ALA A 78 40.71 17.47 -5.48
CA ALA A 78 40.26 16.24 -6.14
C ALA A 78 39.73 16.49 -7.55
N ALA A 79 39.09 17.64 -7.78
CA ALA A 79 38.57 18.04 -9.09
C ALA A 79 39.62 18.70 -10.00
N GLY A 80 40.78 19.16 -9.43
CA GLY A 80 41.79 19.92 -10.16
C GLY A 80 41.32 21.29 -10.66
N ARG A 81 40.29 21.85 -10.01
CA ARG A 81 39.61 23.13 -10.35
C ARG A 81 39.28 23.87 -9.06
N ARG A 82 39.13 25.21 -9.13
CA ARG A 82 38.80 26.02 -7.93
C ARG A 82 37.39 26.60 -8.02
N PHE A 83 36.70 26.60 -6.91
CA PHE A 83 35.38 27.20 -6.80
C PHE A 83 35.48 28.73 -6.86
N GLY A 84 34.83 29.29 -7.89
CA GLY A 84 34.90 30.73 -8.16
C GLY A 84 36.11 31.17 -9.02
N ASP A 85 36.95 30.28 -9.52
CA ASP A 85 38.03 30.63 -10.42
C ASP A 85 37.49 31.18 -11.76
N PRO A 86 37.86 32.39 -12.17
CA PRO A 86 37.34 33.01 -13.39
C PRO A 86 37.80 32.32 -14.67
N LYS A 87 38.86 31.48 -14.62
CA LYS A 87 39.43 30.80 -15.80
C LYS A 87 39.06 29.35 -15.88
N HIS A 88 39.12 28.65 -14.74
CA HIS A 88 38.84 27.20 -14.63
C HIS A 88 37.90 26.92 -13.49
N PRO A 89 36.62 27.38 -13.58
CA PRO A 89 35.70 27.27 -12.47
C PRO A 89 35.35 25.82 -12.13
N LEU A 90 35.43 25.47 -10.84
CA LEU A 90 34.72 24.33 -10.28
C LEU A 90 33.25 24.71 -10.12
N LEU A 91 32.36 23.91 -10.66
CA LEU A 91 30.92 24.03 -10.40
C LEU A 91 30.46 22.87 -9.52
N VAL A 92 29.52 23.13 -8.63
CA VAL A 92 28.96 22.10 -7.75
C VAL A 92 27.44 22.07 -7.81
N SER A 93 26.88 20.90 -7.51
CA SER A 93 25.47 20.72 -7.20
C SER A 93 25.28 20.60 -5.69
N VAL A 94 24.18 21.13 -5.17
CA VAL A 94 23.73 20.97 -3.78
C VAL A 94 22.42 20.21 -3.80
N ARG A 95 22.40 19.00 -3.19
CA ARG A 95 21.28 18.06 -3.26
C ARG A 95 20.91 17.59 -1.87
N SER A 96 19.60 17.43 -1.61
CA SER A 96 19.11 16.77 -0.41
C SER A 96 19.48 15.29 -0.36
N GLY A 97 19.63 14.76 0.85
CA GLY A 97 19.91 13.35 1.10
C GLY A 97 19.16 12.84 2.33
N ALA A 98 17.85 12.70 2.25
CA ALA A 98 17.06 12.15 3.36
C ALA A 98 17.37 10.64 3.57
N ARG A 99 17.12 10.16 4.79
CA ARG A 99 17.27 8.75 5.16
C ARG A 99 16.44 7.81 4.29
N VAL A 100 15.21 8.24 3.99
CA VAL A 100 14.29 7.57 3.04
C VAL A 100 14.18 8.41 1.78
N SER A 101 14.22 7.77 0.61
CA SER A 101 14.09 8.47 -0.67
C SER A 101 12.72 9.13 -0.79
N MET A 102 12.71 10.43 -1.11
CA MET A 102 11.51 11.25 -1.29
C MET A 102 11.57 11.94 -2.67
N PRO A 103 11.28 11.21 -3.77
CA PRO A 103 11.44 11.72 -5.13
C PRO A 103 10.61 12.98 -5.39
N GLY A 104 11.23 14.06 -5.92
CA GLY A 104 10.52 15.31 -6.24
C GLY A 104 10.09 16.18 -5.04
N MET A 105 10.25 15.69 -3.80
CA MET A 105 9.77 16.40 -2.60
C MET A 105 10.77 17.42 -2.07
N MET A 106 12.05 17.23 -2.35
CA MET A 106 13.16 18.04 -1.84
C MET A 106 13.88 18.76 -2.99
N ASP A 107 14.38 19.94 -2.70
CA ASP A 107 14.98 20.78 -3.71
C ASP A 107 16.44 20.41 -4.02
N THR A 108 16.87 20.73 -5.23
CA THR A 108 18.24 20.57 -5.75
C THR A 108 18.63 21.84 -6.46
N ILE A 109 19.88 22.29 -6.28
CA ILE A 109 20.44 23.44 -6.99
C ILE A 109 21.70 22.98 -7.75
N LEU A 110 21.75 23.24 -9.04
CA LEU A 110 22.83 22.85 -9.93
C LEU A 110 23.66 24.07 -10.36
N ASN A 111 24.85 23.83 -10.87
CA ASN A 111 25.76 24.84 -11.48
C ASN A 111 26.20 25.97 -10.54
N LEU A 112 26.17 25.74 -9.20
CA LEU A 112 26.67 26.72 -8.23
C LEU A 112 28.14 27.03 -8.50
N GLY A 113 28.54 28.28 -8.41
CA GLY A 113 29.87 28.79 -8.77
C GLY A 113 29.87 29.68 -9.99
N LEU A 114 28.74 29.70 -10.77
CA LEU A 114 28.64 30.60 -11.93
C LEU A 114 28.23 32.02 -11.50
N ASN A 115 28.92 32.97 -12.10
CA ASN A 115 28.63 34.39 -12.03
C ASN A 115 29.08 35.05 -13.37
N ALA A 116 29.05 36.37 -13.47
CA ALA A 116 29.41 37.12 -14.69
C ALA A 116 30.88 36.92 -15.14
N GLU A 117 31.78 36.48 -14.25
CA GLU A 117 33.19 36.23 -14.58
C GLU A 117 33.42 34.75 -14.89
N THR A 118 32.96 33.88 -14.04
CA THR A 118 33.19 32.41 -14.17
C THR A 118 32.45 31.78 -15.34
N VAL A 119 31.32 32.36 -15.79
CA VAL A 119 30.62 31.91 -17.02
C VAL A 119 31.50 32.05 -18.27
N ARG A 120 32.34 33.09 -18.33
CA ARG A 120 33.31 33.27 -19.43
C ARG A 120 34.42 32.23 -19.38
N GLY A 121 34.91 31.91 -18.19
CA GLY A 121 35.84 30.80 -17.98
C GLY A 121 35.27 29.46 -18.42
N LEU A 122 34.05 29.19 -18.06
CA LEU A 122 33.33 27.97 -18.48
C LEU A 122 33.14 27.90 -20.01
N ALA A 123 32.82 29.06 -20.66
CA ALA A 123 32.72 29.14 -22.10
C ALA A 123 34.05 28.83 -22.80
N ALA A 124 35.16 29.41 -22.29
CA ALA A 124 36.48 29.14 -22.80
C ALA A 124 36.94 27.67 -22.62
N GLN A 125 36.62 27.09 -21.46
CA GLN A 125 36.94 25.69 -21.13
C GLN A 125 36.14 24.66 -21.92
N SER A 126 34.87 24.93 -22.13
CA SER A 126 33.96 24.04 -22.86
C SER A 126 34.09 24.20 -24.39
N GLY A 127 34.58 25.33 -24.86
CA GLY A 127 34.57 25.71 -26.26
C GLY A 127 33.15 26.10 -26.76
N SER A 128 32.21 26.33 -25.85
CA SER A 128 30.81 26.63 -26.20
C SER A 128 30.24 27.75 -25.31
N GLU A 129 30.10 28.94 -25.87
CA GLU A 129 29.39 30.03 -25.16
C GLU A 129 27.93 29.67 -24.89
N ARG A 130 27.28 28.98 -25.83
CA ARG A 130 25.91 28.54 -25.66
C ARG A 130 25.74 27.67 -24.42
N PHE A 131 26.58 26.65 -24.22
CA PHE A 131 26.58 25.76 -23.08
C PHE A 131 26.77 26.55 -21.76
N ALA A 132 27.76 27.46 -21.75
CA ALA A 132 28.08 28.22 -20.55
C ALA A 132 26.92 29.14 -20.12
N TYR A 133 26.31 29.87 -21.05
CA TYR A 133 25.19 30.75 -20.75
C TYR A 133 23.88 30.00 -20.48
N ASP A 134 23.63 28.83 -21.06
CA ASP A 134 22.49 27.98 -20.68
C ASP A 134 22.67 27.44 -19.25
N SER A 135 23.88 27.02 -18.90
CA SER A 135 24.18 26.59 -17.52
C SER A 135 23.98 27.72 -16.50
N PHE A 136 24.36 28.96 -16.87
CA PHE A 136 24.17 30.11 -16.01
C PHE A 136 22.69 30.51 -15.89
N ARG A 137 21.96 30.52 -17.00
CA ARG A 137 20.49 30.74 -16.99
C ARG A 137 19.77 29.74 -16.08
N ARG A 138 20.12 28.45 -16.19
CA ARG A 138 19.55 27.38 -15.34
C ARG A 138 19.86 27.63 -13.85
N LEU A 139 21.10 28.02 -13.51
CA LEU A 139 21.43 28.40 -12.13
C LEU A 139 20.57 29.56 -11.65
N LEU A 140 20.45 30.64 -12.42
CA LEU A 140 19.66 31.81 -12.07
C LEU A 140 18.20 31.47 -11.83
N GLN A 141 17.61 30.62 -12.67
CA GLN A 141 16.25 30.13 -12.53
C GLN A 141 16.07 29.29 -11.25
N MET A 142 16.94 28.26 -11.05
CA MET A 142 16.84 27.38 -9.88
C MET A 142 17.11 28.14 -8.58
N TYR A 143 18.17 28.92 -8.52
CA TYR A 143 18.52 29.68 -7.33
C TYR A 143 17.49 30.76 -7.02
N GLY A 144 17.04 31.48 -8.07
CA GLY A 144 15.99 32.49 -7.94
C GLY A 144 14.68 31.89 -7.41
N ASN A 145 14.29 30.73 -7.87
CA ASN A 145 13.08 30.06 -7.41
C ASN A 145 13.27 29.42 -6.01
N VAL A 146 14.25 28.55 -5.84
CA VAL A 146 14.42 27.72 -4.64
C VAL A 146 14.95 28.51 -3.45
N VAL A 147 15.97 29.37 -3.68
CA VAL A 147 16.66 30.10 -2.59
C VAL A 147 16.02 31.46 -2.35
N LEU A 148 15.66 32.17 -3.40
CA LEU A 148 15.18 33.55 -3.30
C LEU A 148 13.66 33.67 -3.38
N GLY A 149 12.92 32.59 -3.64
CA GLY A 149 11.47 32.51 -3.60
C GLY A 149 10.75 33.21 -4.77
N VAL A 150 11.43 33.45 -5.89
CA VAL A 150 10.80 34.02 -7.09
C VAL A 150 9.94 32.93 -7.76
N PRO A 151 8.67 33.20 -8.11
CA PRO A 151 7.82 32.18 -8.76
C PRO A 151 8.43 31.68 -10.07
N ILE A 152 8.41 30.35 -10.27
CA ILE A 152 8.98 29.71 -11.45
C ILE A 152 8.36 30.24 -12.75
N GLN A 153 7.07 30.53 -12.73
CA GLN A 153 6.30 31.05 -13.88
C GLN A 153 6.87 32.37 -14.42
N ASP A 154 7.43 33.22 -13.56
CA ASP A 154 8.02 34.49 -13.99
C ASP A 154 9.26 34.27 -14.89
N PHE A 155 10.07 33.25 -14.57
CA PHE A 155 11.21 32.82 -15.39
C PHE A 155 10.75 32.17 -16.70
N GLU A 156 9.74 31.30 -16.63
CA GLU A 156 9.20 30.61 -17.79
C GLU A 156 8.56 31.56 -18.82
N HIS A 157 7.92 32.63 -18.36
CA HIS A 157 7.41 33.68 -19.23
C HIS A 157 8.52 34.35 -20.04
N LEU A 158 9.66 34.71 -19.40
CA LEU A 158 10.82 35.32 -20.09
C LEU A 158 11.44 34.32 -21.06
N LEU A 159 11.59 33.06 -20.66
CA LEU A 159 12.14 32.00 -21.55
C LEU A 159 11.25 31.80 -22.77
N THR A 160 9.94 31.73 -22.59
CA THR A 160 8.98 31.56 -23.68
C THR A 160 8.99 32.76 -24.63
N ALA A 161 9.03 33.99 -24.10
CA ALA A 161 9.16 35.19 -24.91
C ALA A 161 10.47 35.19 -25.72
N LYS A 162 11.56 34.71 -25.11
CA LYS A 162 12.86 34.63 -25.78
C LYS A 162 12.85 33.58 -26.91
N ARG A 163 12.22 32.41 -26.71
CA ARG A 163 12.03 31.41 -27.79
C ARG A 163 11.26 31.99 -28.97
N LEU A 164 10.14 32.64 -28.67
CA LEU A 164 9.29 33.26 -29.71
C LEU A 164 10.05 34.33 -30.53
N THR A 165 10.78 35.20 -29.86
CA THR A 165 11.57 36.27 -30.53
C THR A 165 12.76 35.71 -31.31
N SER A 166 13.32 34.57 -30.88
CA SER A 166 14.40 33.89 -31.60
C SER A 166 13.91 32.95 -32.71
N GLY A 167 12.61 32.72 -32.84
CA GLY A 167 12.01 31.86 -33.86
C GLY A 167 12.31 30.37 -33.67
N VAL A 168 12.62 29.90 -32.43
CA VAL A 168 12.99 28.53 -32.12
C VAL A 168 11.89 27.80 -31.38
N LYS A 169 11.86 26.44 -31.51
CA LYS A 169 10.83 25.60 -30.91
C LYS A 169 11.20 25.09 -29.49
N SER A 170 12.50 24.94 -29.22
CA SER A 170 12.99 24.40 -27.95
C SER A 170 14.09 25.27 -27.35
N ASP A 171 14.33 25.16 -26.03
CA ASP A 171 15.41 25.84 -25.32
C ASP A 171 16.78 25.43 -25.85
N ALA A 172 16.91 24.20 -26.35
CA ALA A 172 18.16 23.64 -26.88
C ALA A 172 18.58 24.34 -28.16
N GLU A 173 17.69 25.03 -28.87
CA GLU A 173 17.98 25.75 -30.12
C GLU A 173 18.31 27.23 -29.90
N LEU A 174 18.16 27.76 -28.68
CA LEU A 174 18.46 29.16 -28.39
C LEU A 174 19.97 29.46 -28.63
N PRO A 175 20.30 30.50 -29.38
CA PRO A 175 21.67 30.90 -29.63
C PRO A 175 22.32 31.54 -28.38
N ALA A 176 23.66 31.58 -28.34
CA ALA A 176 24.42 32.07 -27.18
C ALA A 176 24.07 33.51 -26.77
N ASP A 177 23.90 34.39 -27.73
CA ASP A 177 23.54 35.80 -27.48
C ASP A 177 22.15 35.94 -26.86
N ALA A 178 21.19 35.11 -27.29
CA ALA A 178 19.84 35.10 -26.69
C ALA A 178 19.86 34.58 -25.25
N LEU A 179 20.66 33.53 -24.97
CA LEU A 179 20.83 32.98 -23.60
C LEU A 179 21.57 33.98 -22.69
N LYS A 180 22.54 34.72 -23.20
CA LYS A 180 23.25 35.79 -22.46
C LYS A 180 22.27 36.89 -22.08
N ALA A 181 21.48 37.41 -23.03
CA ALA A 181 20.46 38.40 -22.77
C ALA A 181 19.40 37.91 -21.77
N LEU A 182 18.99 36.64 -21.89
CA LEU A 182 18.05 36.03 -20.96
C LEU A 182 18.62 35.93 -19.53
N ALA A 183 19.90 35.62 -19.39
CA ALA A 183 20.55 35.60 -18.06
C ALA A 183 20.58 36.99 -17.42
N GLU A 184 20.78 38.06 -18.21
CA GLU A 184 20.68 39.44 -17.73
C GLU A 184 19.24 39.80 -17.30
N GLU A 185 18.25 39.38 -18.09
CA GLU A 185 16.83 39.56 -17.76
C GLU A 185 16.43 38.80 -16.48
N TYR A 186 16.96 37.58 -16.25
CA TYR A 186 16.73 36.81 -15.02
C TYR A 186 17.35 37.50 -13.80
N GLN A 187 18.54 38.06 -13.91
CA GLN A 187 19.16 38.85 -12.84
C GLN A 187 18.33 40.08 -12.49
N ALA A 188 17.83 40.78 -13.51
CA ALA A 188 16.95 41.95 -13.34
C ALA A 188 15.63 41.55 -12.69
N LEU A 189 15.02 40.44 -13.09
CA LEU A 189 13.80 39.84 -12.49
C LEU A 189 14.01 39.55 -11.01
N ILE A 190 15.09 38.81 -10.67
CA ILE A 190 15.45 38.50 -9.28
C ILE A 190 15.53 39.78 -8.44
N LYS A 191 16.27 40.77 -8.92
CA LYS A 191 16.43 42.05 -8.22
C LYS A 191 15.12 42.79 -8.06
N ALA A 192 14.25 42.82 -9.07
CA ALA A 192 12.95 43.46 -9.04
C ALA A 192 12.00 42.78 -8.05
N LYS A 193 11.98 41.43 -7.99
CA LYS A 193 11.05 40.68 -7.13
C LYS A 193 11.50 40.60 -5.67
N THR A 194 12.82 40.52 -5.42
CA THR A 194 13.36 40.28 -4.08
C THR A 194 14.00 41.49 -3.41
N GLY A 195 14.25 42.56 -4.18
CA GLY A 195 15.03 43.73 -3.73
C GLY A 195 16.54 43.45 -3.59
N ARG A 196 17.00 42.23 -3.87
CA ARG A 196 18.39 41.78 -3.72
C ARG A 196 18.97 41.38 -5.09
N ALA A 197 20.24 41.64 -5.31
CA ALA A 197 20.93 41.12 -6.47
C ALA A 197 21.25 39.63 -6.28
N PHE A 198 21.36 38.88 -7.39
CA PHE A 198 21.89 37.50 -7.34
C PHE A 198 23.30 37.53 -6.75
N PRO A 199 23.65 36.60 -5.81
CA PRO A 199 24.96 36.59 -5.15
C PRO A 199 26.12 36.43 -6.17
N ALA A 200 27.04 37.37 -6.18
CA ALA A 200 28.20 37.32 -7.06
C ALA A 200 29.31 36.40 -6.48
N ASP A 201 29.42 36.29 -5.15
CA ASP A 201 30.37 35.37 -4.51
C ASP A 201 29.82 33.95 -4.54
N PRO A 202 30.54 32.98 -5.15
CA PRO A 202 30.17 31.59 -5.14
C PRO A 202 29.98 30.99 -3.74
N ARG A 203 30.67 31.47 -2.72
CA ARG A 203 30.50 30.98 -1.33
C ARG A 203 29.17 31.39 -0.75
N ASP A 204 28.71 32.61 -1.04
CA ASP A 204 27.38 33.05 -0.63
C ASP A 204 26.27 32.22 -1.33
N GLN A 205 26.49 31.87 -2.61
CA GLN A 205 25.61 30.94 -3.34
C GLN A 205 25.56 29.57 -2.68
N LEU A 206 26.71 29.03 -2.28
CA LEU A 206 26.79 27.72 -1.64
C LEU A 206 26.02 27.69 -0.32
N TRP A 207 26.23 28.69 0.54
CA TRP A 207 25.50 28.76 1.83
C TRP A 207 24.01 28.95 1.65
N GLY A 208 23.60 29.84 0.76
CA GLY A 208 22.17 30.00 0.45
C GLY A 208 21.52 28.71 -0.06
N ALA A 209 22.24 27.92 -0.86
CA ALA A 209 21.74 26.64 -1.34
C ALA A 209 21.66 25.57 -0.23
N ILE A 210 22.65 25.50 0.68
CA ILE A 210 22.65 24.58 1.84
C ILE A 210 21.44 24.88 2.74
N GLU A 211 21.23 26.15 3.08
CA GLU A 211 20.12 26.59 3.92
C GLU A 211 18.76 26.31 3.25
N ALA A 212 18.64 26.56 1.95
CA ALA A 212 17.42 26.28 1.20
C ALA A 212 17.08 24.76 1.18
N VAL A 213 18.08 23.90 1.02
CA VAL A 213 17.89 22.44 1.12
C VAL A 213 17.40 22.04 2.51
N TRP A 214 17.94 22.58 3.60
CA TRP A 214 17.43 22.32 4.94
C TRP A 214 15.99 22.83 5.12
N MET A 215 15.69 24.04 4.63
CA MET A 215 14.33 24.60 4.70
C MET A 215 13.31 23.78 3.89
N SER A 216 13.74 23.16 2.77
CA SER A 216 12.86 22.33 1.94
C SER A 216 12.28 21.13 2.69
N TRP A 217 12.91 20.69 3.79
CA TRP A 217 12.38 19.67 4.71
C TRP A 217 11.04 20.07 5.33
N ARG A 218 10.81 21.39 5.54
CA ARG A 218 9.56 21.94 6.11
C ARG A 218 8.51 22.31 5.06
N LEU A 219 8.78 22.16 3.77
CA LEU A 219 7.76 22.44 2.75
C LEU A 219 6.58 21.49 2.90
N LYS A 220 5.38 22.01 2.65
CA LYS A 220 4.13 21.23 2.78
C LYS A 220 4.19 19.91 2.00
N LYS A 221 4.67 19.94 0.73
CA LYS A 221 4.84 18.73 -0.10
C LYS A 221 5.71 17.65 0.57
N ALA A 222 6.79 18.05 1.25
CA ALA A 222 7.70 17.14 1.93
C ALA A 222 7.10 16.61 3.25
N GLN A 223 6.37 17.45 3.98
CA GLN A 223 5.64 17.03 5.19
C GLN A 223 4.52 16.04 4.85
N ASP A 224 3.71 16.37 3.83
CA ASP A 224 2.61 15.49 3.38
C ASP A 224 3.14 14.14 2.91
N TYR A 225 4.22 14.13 2.13
CA TYR A 225 4.86 12.88 1.70
C TYR A 225 5.36 12.02 2.87
N ARG A 226 6.02 12.64 3.87
CA ARG A 226 6.49 11.90 5.06
C ARG A 226 5.33 11.33 5.85
N ARG A 227 4.29 12.09 6.06
CA ARG A 227 3.07 11.66 6.76
C ARG A 227 2.43 10.44 6.09
N VAL A 228 2.21 10.53 4.77
CA VAL A 228 1.58 9.44 3.99
C VAL A 228 2.42 8.18 3.99
N ASN A 229 3.76 8.32 3.99
CA ASN A 229 4.67 7.18 3.94
C ASN A 229 5.23 6.76 5.31
N GLY A 230 4.71 7.28 6.42
CA GLY A 230 5.16 6.92 7.77
C GLY A 230 6.63 7.24 8.06
N ILE A 231 7.18 8.30 7.42
CA ILE A 231 8.58 8.70 7.58
C ILE A 231 8.70 9.68 8.75
N ALA A 232 9.59 9.37 9.70
CA ALA A 232 9.83 10.21 10.87
C ALA A 232 10.33 11.63 10.49
N GLU A 233 9.96 12.63 11.29
CA GLU A 233 10.41 14.00 11.08
C GLU A 233 11.89 14.21 11.37
N THR A 234 12.43 13.46 12.31
CA THR A 234 13.85 13.51 12.72
C THR A 234 14.53 12.15 12.49
N PRO A 235 15.81 12.12 12.10
CA PRO A 235 16.61 13.26 11.66
C PRO A 235 16.11 13.85 10.33
N GLY A 236 16.42 15.12 10.10
CA GLY A 236 16.10 15.85 8.88
C GLY A 236 16.79 15.32 7.63
N THR A 237 17.27 16.21 6.77
CA THR A 237 17.99 15.83 5.53
C THR A 237 19.47 16.14 5.60
N ALA A 238 20.30 15.23 5.11
CA ALA A 238 21.69 15.56 4.76
C ALA A 238 21.74 16.49 3.52
N VAL A 239 22.87 17.18 3.35
CA VAL A 239 23.16 17.97 2.17
C VAL A 239 24.38 17.41 1.47
N ASN A 240 24.24 17.04 0.19
CA ASN A 240 25.34 16.52 -0.63
C ASN A 240 25.83 17.60 -1.59
N ILE A 241 27.08 17.99 -1.45
CA ILE A 241 27.79 18.91 -2.34
C ILE A 241 28.69 18.09 -3.24
N VAL A 242 28.43 18.11 -4.56
CA VAL A 242 29.11 17.22 -5.52
C VAL A 242 29.58 18.03 -6.71
N ALA A 243 30.79 17.78 -7.19
CA ALA A 243 31.31 18.39 -8.42
C ALA A 243 30.40 18.12 -9.60
N MET A 244 30.06 19.13 -10.36
CA MET A 244 29.25 18.96 -11.58
C MET A 244 30.04 18.19 -12.65
N VAL A 245 29.32 17.26 -13.27
CA VAL A 245 29.69 16.60 -14.54
C VAL A 245 28.59 16.83 -15.55
N PHE A 246 28.96 16.99 -16.81
CA PHE A 246 28.06 17.52 -17.85
C PHE A 246 27.84 16.53 -18.97
N GLY A 247 26.62 16.06 -19.13
CA GLY A 247 26.20 15.22 -20.24
C GLY A 247 25.86 15.98 -21.52
N ASN A 248 25.87 17.32 -21.47
CA ASN A 248 25.53 18.21 -22.60
C ASN A 248 26.74 19.01 -23.16
N LEU A 249 27.92 18.40 -23.13
CA LEU A 249 29.16 19.02 -23.71
C LEU A 249 29.41 18.66 -25.17
N GLY A 250 28.65 17.78 -25.77
CA GLY A 250 28.79 17.34 -27.15
C GLY A 250 28.30 15.90 -27.34
N ASP A 251 28.54 15.36 -28.54
CA ASP A 251 28.09 14.02 -28.94
C ASP A 251 28.82 12.87 -28.24
N ASP A 252 29.95 13.16 -27.58
CA ASP A 252 30.73 12.25 -26.73
C ASP A 252 30.29 12.29 -25.26
N SER A 253 29.21 12.99 -24.98
CA SER A 253 28.65 13.20 -23.64
C SER A 253 27.17 12.83 -23.62
N GLY A 254 26.64 12.42 -22.46
CA GLY A 254 25.26 12.03 -22.32
C GLY A 254 24.88 11.78 -20.86
N THR A 255 23.61 11.52 -20.62
CA THR A 255 23.09 11.17 -19.28
C THR A 255 22.00 10.14 -19.40
N GLY A 256 21.76 9.37 -18.35
CA GLY A 256 20.73 8.35 -18.38
C GLY A 256 20.43 7.76 -17.00
N VAL A 257 19.44 6.91 -17.03
CA VAL A 257 18.97 6.09 -15.91
C VAL A 257 18.96 4.63 -16.33
N ALA A 258 19.34 3.73 -15.45
CA ALA A 258 19.38 2.32 -15.77
C ALA A 258 19.08 1.45 -14.55
N PHE A 259 18.56 0.26 -14.80
CA PHE A 259 18.28 -0.76 -13.81
C PHE A 259 19.12 -2.00 -14.11
N THR A 260 19.67 -2.62 -13.07
CA THR A 260 20.48 -3.83 -13.26
C THR A 260 19.67 -5.04 -13.72
N ARG A 261 18.35 -5.00 -13.55
CA ARG A 261 17.34 -5.95 -14.07
C ARG A 261 16.12 -5.17 -14.53
N ASP A 262 15.30 -5.77 -15.38
CA ASP A 262 14.03 -5.17 -15.82
C ASP A 262 13.09 -4.97 -14.60
N PRO A 263 12.68 -3.75 -14.28
CA PRO A 263 11.85 -3.45 -13.12
C PRO A 263 10.41 -3.95 -13.24
N SER A 264 9.93 -4.22 -14.45
CA SER A 264 8.58 -4.70 -14.73
C SER A 264 8.49 -6.22 -14.67
N THR A 265 9.46 -6.93 -15.29
CA THR A 265 9.45 -8.40 -15.43
C THR A 265 10.39 -9.13 -14.47
N GLY A 266 11.38 -8.45 -13.92
CA GLY A 266 12.44 -9.02 -13.09
C GLY A 266 13.52 -9.76 -13.89
N GLU A 267 13.46 -9.75 -15.22
CA GLU A 267 14.47 -10.39 -16.07
C GLU A 267 15.86 -9.80 -15.84
N ARG A 268 16.87 -10.65 -15.92
CA ARG A 268 18.28 -10.26 -15.83
C ARG A 268 18.70 -9.59 -17.14
N LEU A 269 18.00 -8.50 -17.48
CA LEU A 269 18.23 -7.66 -18.63
C LEU A 269 18.63 -6.28 -18.10
N PHE A 270 19.78 -5.77 -18.55
CA PHE A 270 20.17 -4.40 -18.25
C PHE A 270 19.20 -3.45 -18.97
N TYR A 271 18.36 -2.81 -18.21
CA TYR A 271 17.22 -2.00 -18.67
C TYR A 271 17.48 -0.52 -18.37
N GLY A 272 17.12 0.38 -19.29
CA GLY A 272 17.27 1.80 -19.04
C GLY A 272 17.18 2.65 -20.28
N GLU A 273 17.38 3.93 -20.09
CA GLU A 273 17.26 4.96 -21.11
C GLU A 273 18.38 5.99 -20.96
N PHE A 274 18.81 6.56 -22.08
CA PHE A 274 19.82 7.60 -22.10
C PHE A 274 19.57 8.62 -23.20
N LEU A 275 20.17 9.79 -23.02
CA LEU A 275 20.18 10.85 -24.02
C LEU A 275 21.60 11.32 -24.26
N VAL A 276 22.03 11.44 -25.54
CA VAL A 276 23.28 12.09 -25.94
C VAL A 276 23.07 13.59 -25.87
N ASN A 277 24.13 14.29 -25.46
CA ASN A 277 24.17 15.75 -25.38
C ASN A 277 22.97 16.32 -24.60
N ALA A 278 22.77 15.83 -23.38
CA ALA A 278 21.65 16.16 -22.49
C ALA A 278 22.07 16.23 -21.01
N GLN A 279 21.34 16.99 -20.24
CA GLN A 279 21.44 16.97 -18.77
C GLN A 279 20.37 16.01 -18.14
N GLY A 280 20.58 15.61 -16.87
CA GLY A 280 19.68 14.69 -16.17
C GLY A 280 18.23 15.14 -16.14
N GLU A 281 17.98 16.44 -16.07
CA GLU A 281 16.63 17.03 -16.11
C GLU A 281 15.92 16.80 -17.44
N ASP A 282 16.65 16.76 -18.54
CA ASP A 282 16.09 16.58 -19.88
C ASP A 282 15.52 15.16 -20.07
N VAL A 283 16.10 14.16 -19.36
CA VAL A 283 15.59 12.77 -19.33
C VAL A 283 14.30 12.67 -18.51
N VAL A 284 14.27 13.32 -17.33
CA VAL A 284 13.15 13.22 -16.38
C VAL A 284 11.96 14.07 -16.82
N ALA A 285 12.20 15.24 -17.44
CA ALA A 285 11.14 16.16 -17.86
C ALA A 285 10.44 15.75 -19.15
N GLY A 286 10.90 14.69 -19.86
CA GLY A 286 10.27 14.22 -21.09
C GLY A 286 10.35 15.20 -22.28
N ILE A 287 11.24 16.18 -22.23
CA ILE A 287 11.41 17.21 -23.28
C ILE A 287 11.95 16.61 -24.58
N ARG A 288 12.75 15.55 -24.47
CA ARG A 288 13.30 14.78 -25.57
C ARG A 288 12.98 13.30 -25.34
N THR A 289 12.67 12.54 -26.39
CA THR A 289 12.45 11.10 -26.30
C THR A 289 13.80 10.41 -26.04
N PRO A 290 13.98 9.73 -24.89
CA PRO A 290 15.20 9.01 -24.60
C PRO A 290 15.32 7.75 -25.46
N GLU A 291 16.56 7.29 -25.64
CA GLU A 291 16.86 6.07 -26.36
C GLU A 291 17.09 4.90 -25.40
N PRO A 292 16.74 3.67 -25.80
CA PRO A 292 17.04 2.49 -24.98
C PRO A 292 18.53 2.39 -24.68
N ILE A 293 18.87 1.99 -23.45
CA ILE A 293 20.26 1.92 -22.96
C ILE A 293 21.17 1.06 -23.87
N ALA A 294 20.64 0.05 -24.54
CA ALA A 294 21.37 -0.82 -25.46
C ALA A 294 21.96 -0.05 -26.67
N ALA A 295 21.34 1.05 -27.11
CA ALA A 295 21.85 1.89 -28.20
C ALA A 295 23.15 2.63 -27.81
N MET A 296 23.43 2.77 -26.50
CA MET A 296 24.68 3.35 -26.01
C MET A 296 25.90 2.53 -26.44
N ALA A 297 25.77 1.22 -26.69
CA ALA A 297 26.84 0.36 -27.20
C ALA A 297 27.42 0.84 -28.52
N THR A 298 26.62 1.50 -29.36
CA THR A 298 27.08 2.06 -30.64
C THR A 298 27.56 3.49 -30.52
N LYS A 299 26.89 4.30 -29.66
CA LYS A 299 27.15 5.75 -29.57
C LYS A 299 28.27 6.10 -28.62
N LEU A 300 28.36 5.40 -27.46
CA LEU A 300 29.34 5.60 -26.40
C LEU A 300 29.91 4.27 -25.92
N PRO A 301 30.61 3.48 -26.77
CA PRO A 301 30.93 2.08 -26.50
C PRO A 301 31.82 1.87 -25.26
N GLU A 302 32.80 2.73 -24.99
CA GLU A 302 33.67 2.64 -23.82
C GLU A 302 32.89 2.87 -22.52
N ALA A 303 32.11 3.96 -22.49
CA ALA A 303 31.28 4.27 -21.34
C ALA A 303 30.18 3.19 -21.09
N TYR A 304 29.64 2.59 -22.17
CA TYR A 304 28.72 1.46 -22.06
C TYR A 304 29.39 0.23 -21.44
N GLY A 305 30.61 -0.09 -21.85
CA GLY A 305 31.41 -1.17 -21.28
C GLY A 305 31.70 -0.95 -19.78
N ASP A 306 32.03 0.28 -19.39
CA ASP A 306 32.21 0.67 -17.98
C ASP A 306 30.91 0.54 -17.18
N LEU A 307 29.78 0.93 -17.74
CA LEU A 307 28.47 0.85 -17.12
C LEU A 307 28.04 -0.60 -16.89
N LEU A 308 28.29 -1.51 -17.84
CA LEU A 308 28.04 -2.95 -17.66
C LEU A 308 28.90 -3.58 -16.56
N ARG A 309 30.17 -3.15 -16.43
CA ARG A 309 31.01 -3.61 -15.31
C ARG A 309 30.51 -3.08 -13.97
N THR A 310 30.12 -1.83 -13.95
CA THR A 310 29.62 -1.16 -12.74
C THR A 310 28.30 -1.73 -12.26
N GLN A 311 27.34 -1.97 -13.16
CA GLN A 311 26.05 -2.57 -12.78
C GLN A 311 26.24 -3.95 -12.16
N SER A 312 27.12 -4.77 -12.71
CA SER A 312 27.41 -6.10 -12.17
C SER A 312 28.09 -6.06 -10.80
N LEU A 313 29.00 -5.08 -10.59
CA LEU A 313 29.65 -4.85 -9.31
C LEU A 313 28.63 -4.44 -8.23
N LEU A 314 27.78 -3.46 -8.55
CA LEU A 314 26.80 -2.91 -7.60
C LEU A 314 25.72 -3.92 -7.24
N GLU A 315 25.17 -4.67 -8.20
CA GLU A 315 24.17 -5.72 -7.90
C GLU A 315 24.75 -6.80 -6.97
N ARG A 316 25.98 -7.25 -7.20
CA ARG A 316 26.65 -8.24 -6.33
C ARG A 316 26.94 -7.66 -4.94
N HIS A 317 27.40 -6.42 -4.86
CA HIS A 317 27.74 -5.79 -3.58
C HIS A 317 26.50 -5.52 -2.73
N PHE A 318 25.47 -4.90 -3.29
CA PHE A 318 24.21 -4.62 -2.60
C PHE A 318 23.32 -5.88 -2.48
N ARG A 319 23.65 -6.92 -3.25
CA ARG A 319 22.92 -8.20 -3.26
C ARG A 319 21.46 -8.02 -3.62
N ASP A 320 21.12 -6.98 -4.41
CA ASP A 320 19.77 -6.64 -4.87
C ASP A 320 19.82 -5.82 -6.15
N MET A 321 18.73 -5.83 -6.92
CA MET A 321 18.55 -5.00 -8.08
C MET A 321 18.79 -3.51 -7.75
N GLN A 322 19.58 -2.84 -8.57
CA GLN A 322 19.92 -1.44 -8.40
C GLN A 322 19.30 -0.57 -9.50
N ASP A 323 18.90 0.62 -9.13
CA ASP A 323 18.54 1.76 -9.97
C ASP A 323 19.73 2.73 -9.99
N LEU A 324 20.18 3.09 -11.15
CA LEU A 324 21.41 3.83 -11.41
C LEU A 324 21.13 5.15 -12.14
N GLU A 325 21.65 6.25 -11.64
CA GLU A 325 21.72 7.52 -12.37
C GLU A 325 23.16 7.77 -12.79
N PHE A 326 23.41 8.03 -14.07
CA PHE A 326 24.75 8.21 -14.59
C PHE A 326 24.86 9.38 -15.58
N THR A 327 26.05 9.91 -15.73
CA THR A 327 26.41 10.90 -16.74
C THR A 327 27.73 10.50 -17.40
N VAL A 328 27.82 10.69 -18.70
CA VAL A 328 29.06 10.56 -19.46
C VAL A 328 29.51 11.95 -19.86
N GLU A 329 30.69 12.33 -19.43
CA GLU A 329 31.35 13.60 -19.81
C GLU A 329 32.58 13.30 -20.64
N ARG A 330 32.55 13.66 -21.91
CA ARG A 330 33.67 13.44 -22.86
C ARG A 330 34.16 11.98 -22.85
N GLY A 331 33.25 11.06 -23.04
CA GLY A 331 33.51 9.61 -23.06
C GLY A 331 33.71 8.96 -21.68
N LYS A 332 33.89 9.72 -20.60
CA LYS A 332 34.13 9.20 -19.26
C LYS A 332 32.82 9.04 -18.48
N LEU A 333 32.56 7.83 -17.97
CA LEU A 333 31.41 7.51 -17.16
C LEU A 333 31.54 8.05 -15.73
N TYR A 334 30.44 8.56 -15.15
CA TYR A 334 30.30 8.92 -13.76
C TYR A 334 28.92 8.44 -13.23
N LEU A 335 28.91 7.77 -12.08
CA LEU A 335 27.70 7.43 -11.36
C LEU A 335 27.33 8.56 -10.40
N LEU A 336 26.08 9.04 -10.52
CA LEU A 336 25.56 10.12 -9.69
C LEU A 336 24.75 9.59 -8.48
N GLN A 337 24.15 8.41 -8.63
CA GLN A 337 23.33 7.79 -7.60
C GLN A 337 23.17 6.30 -7.87
N THR A 338 23.09 5.51 -6.80
CA THR A 338 22.53 4.16 -6.81
C THR A 338 21.50 4.02 -5.69
N ARG A 339 20.49 3.20 -5.93
CA ARG A 339 19.49 2.86 -4.91
C ARG A 339 18.87 1.49 -5.25
N ILE A 340 18.20 0.87 -4.27
CA ILE A 340 17.40 -0.32 -4.52
C ILE A 340 16.31 0.04 -5.53
N GLY A 341 16.26 -0.69 -6.66
CA GLY A 341 15.32 -0.42 -7.74
C GLY A 341 13.86 -0.66 -7.31
N LYS A 342 12.99 0.33 -7.56
CA LYS A 342 11.54 0.13 -7.49
C LYS A 342 11.13 -0.85 -8.58
N ARG A 343 10.19 -1.75 -8.25
CA ARG A 343 9.82 -2.86 -9.12
C ARG A 343 8.39 -3.33 -8.87
N THR A 344 7.78 -3.95 -9.88
CA THR A 344 6.47 -4.58 -9.75
C THR A 344 6.51 -5.78 -8.78
N ALA A 345 5.35 -6.24 -8.33
CA ALA A 345 5.26 -7.44 -7.49
C ALA A 345 5.80 -8.70 -8.18
N ALA A 346 5.50 -8.88 -9.46
CA ALA A 346 6.00 -9.99 -10.27
C ALA A 346 7.53 -9.96 -10.37
N ALA A 347 8.10 -8.79 -10.66
CA ALA A 347 9.54 -8.59 -10.69
C ALA A 347 10.18 -8.82 -9.32
N ALA A 348 9.55 -8.36 -8.22
CA ALA A 348 10.08 -8.57 -6.86
C ALA A 348 10.21 -10.05 -6.52
N VAL A 349 9.17 -10.84 -6.80
CA VAL A 349 9.17 -12.29 -6.58
C VAL A 349 10.23 -12.97 -7.45
N ARG A 350 10.28 -12.64 -8.76
CA ARG A 350 11.26 -13.22 -9.69
C ARG A 350 12.70 -12.90 -9.28
N ILE A 351 13.00 -11.63 -9.00
CA ILE A 351 14.33 -11.17 -8.59
C ILE A 351 14.77 -11.88 -7.30
N ALA A 352 13.90 -11.95 -6.29
CA ALA A 352 14.20 -12.62 -5.03
C ALA A 352 14.56 -14.09 -5.24
N ARG A 353 13.81 -14.81 -6.08
CA ARG A 353 14.07 -16.20 -6.45
C ARG A 353 15.38 -16.34 -7.22
N ASP A 354 15.61 -15.52 -8.23
CA ASP A 354 16.79 -15.58 -9.08
C ASP A 354 18.06 -15.30 -8.27
N LEU A 355 18.04 -14.32 -7.36
CA LEU A 355 19.15 -14.02 -6.44
C LEU A 355 19.47 -15.20 -5.50
N VAL A 356 18.46 -15.98 -5.08
CA VAL A 356 18.68 -17.23 -4.32
C VAL A 356 19.33 -18.28 -5.21
N SER A 357 18.85 -18.47 -6.43
CA SER A 357 19.41 -19.46 -7.37
C SER A 357 20.85 -19.11 -7.80
N GLU A 358 21.18 -17.81 -7.87
CA GLU A 358 22.52 -17.29 -8.13
C GLU A 358 23.45 -17.35 -6.89
N GLY A 359 22.96 -17.80 -5.73
CA GLY A 359 23.72 -17.90 -4.48
C GLY A 359 24.07 -16.55 -3.84
N LEU A 360 23.43 -15.47 -4.27
CA LEU A 360 23.67 -14.11 -3.74
C LEU A 360 22.98 -13.86 -2.40
N ILE A 361 21.82 -14.45 -2.20
CA ILE A 361 21.03 -14.34 -0.95
C ILE A 361 20.50 -15.71 -0.52
N SER A 362 20.19 -15.83 0.76
CA SER A 362 19.51 -16.99 1.32
C SER A 362 17.98 -16.88 1.13
N ARG A 363 17.25 -18.00 1.23
CA ARG A 363 15.77 -18.00 1.24
C ARG A 363 15.16 -17.09 2.31
N PRO A 364 15.64 -17.09 3.57
CA PRO A 364 15.17 -16.12 4.56
C PRO A 364 15.35 -14.66 4.15
N GLU A 365 16.48 -14.30 3.55
CA GLU A 365 16.71 -12.96 3.04
C GLU A 365 15.77 -12.63 1.86
N ALA A 366 15.51 -13.58 0.97
CA ALA A 366 14.58 -13.41 -0.14
C ALA A 366 13.15 -13.10 0.38
N LEU A 367 12.68 -13.85 1.40
CA LEU A 367 11.40 -13.58 2.04
C LEU A 367 11.31 -12.16 2.62
N GLN A 368 12.38 -11.65 3.23
CA GLN A 368 12.41 -10.29 3.80
C GLN A 368 12.42 -9.18 2.73
N ARG A 369 12.83 -9.47 1.50
CA ARG A 369 12.96 -8.47 0.41
C ARG A 369 11.68 -8.24 -0.37
N VAL A 370 10.72 -9.16 -0.31
CA VAL A 370 9.43 -9.02 -0.96
C VAL A 370 8.43 -8.46 0.06
N PRO A 371 7.97 -7.20 -0.08
CA PRO A 371 6.95 -6.67 0.81
C PRO A 371 5.69 -7.52 0.72
N ALA A 372 5.22 -8.05 1.86
CA ALA A 372 4.09 -8.99 1.87
C ALA A 372 2.84 -8.40 1.21
N GLN A 373 2.59 -7.10 1.44
CA GLN A 373 1.45 -6.40 0.84
C GLN A 373 1.49 -6.36 -0.69
N GLN A 374 2.68 -6.40 -1.33
CA GLN A 374 2.78 -6.41 -2.79
C GLN A 374 2.22 -7.68 -3.43
N LEU A 375 2.15 -8.81 -2.70
CA LEU A 375 1.57 -10.04 -3.25
C LEU A 375 0.12 -9.87 -3.67
N ASP A 376 -0.59 -8.91 -3.08
CA ASP A 376 -1.96 -8.57 -3.44
C ASP A 376 -2.10 -8.24 -4.94
N GLN A 377 -1.14 -7.53 -5.49
CA GLN A 377 -1.12 -7.16 -6.92
C GLN A 377 -1.08 -8.38 -7.85
N LEU A 378 -0.56 -9.52 -7.39
CA LEU A 378 -0.49 -10.75 -8.19
C LEU A 378 -1.81 -11.52 -8.25
N LEU A 379 -2.76 -11.19 -7.37
CA LEU A 379 -4.05 -11.87 -7.25
C LEU A 379 -5.15 -11.21 -8.10
N HIS A 380 -4.88 -10.05 -8.67
CA HIS A 380 -5.85 -9.23 -9.39
C HIS A 380 -5.40 -8.94 -10.82
N PRO A 381 -6.34 -8.66 -11.75
CA PRO A 381 -6.00 -8.13 -13.07
C PRO A 381 -5.21 -6.82 -12.94
N VAL A 382 -4.33 -6.57 -13.89
CA VAL A 382 -3.54 -5.33 -13.97
C VAL A 382 -3.79 -4.65 -15.32
N ILE A 383 -3.62 -3.33 -15.39
CA ILE A 383 -3.69 -2.60 -16.67
C ILE A 383 -2.42 -2.95 -17.48
N ASP A 384 -2.59 -3.18 -18.81
CA ASP A 384 -1.42 -3.30 -19.68
C ASP A 384 -0.64 -1.96 -19.68
N GLU A 385 0.60 -2.00 -19.20
CA GLU A 385 1.45 -0.80 -19.08
C GLU A 385 1.62 -0.03 -20.40
N LYS A 386 1.56 -0.74 -21.54
CA LYS A 386 1.67 -0.13 -22.87
C LYS A 386 0.43 0.66 -23.27
N ALA A 387 -0.68 0.42 -22.60
CA ALA A 387 -1.97 1.04 -22.89
C ALA A 387 -2.30 2.20 -21.94
N LYS A 388 -1.49 2.44 -20.88
CA LYS A 388 -1.75 3.54 -19.95
C LYS A 388 -1.76 4.90 -20.63
N THR A 389 -2.79 5.67 -20.32
CA THR A 389 -3.01 7.06 -20.78
C THR A 389 -2.71 8.04 -19.60
N SER A 390 -3.05 9.31 -19.77
CA SER A 390 -2.96 10.28 -18.67
C SER A 390 -3.94 9.95 -17.55
N VAL A 391 -3.47 10.01 -16.31
CA VAL A 391 -4.31 9.83 -15.12
C VAL A 391 -5.31 10.97 -15.01
N LEU A 392 -6.60 10.65 -14.84
CA LEU A 392 -7.67 11.63 -14.66
C LEU A 392 -7.66 12.18 -13.21
N CYS A 393 -7.66 11.30 -12.22
CA CYS A 393 -7.57 11.63 -10.80
C CYS A 393 -7.04 10.44 -10.01
N THR A 394 -6.70 10.68 -8.74
CA THR A 394 -6.20 9.65 -7.84
C THR A 394 -7.01 9.62 -6.55
N GLY A 395 -7.34 8.41 -6.08
CA GLY A 395 -8.00 8.18 -4.80
C GLY A 395 -7.25 7.17 -3.93
N LEU A 396 -7.88 6.76 -2.84
CA LEU A 396 -7.32 5.70 -1.99
C LEU A 396 -7.52 4.33 -2.64
N PRO A 397 -6.48 3.51 -2.78
CA PRO A 397 -6.54 2.15 -3.34
C PRO A 397 -7.23 1.19 -2.35
N ALA A 398 -8.56 1.24 -2.32
CA ALA A 398 -9.36 0.54 -1.31
C ALA A 398 -9.44 -0.98 -1.52
N SER A 399 -9.46 -1.41 -2.78
CA SER A 399 -9.39 -2.83 -3.14
C SER A 399 -8.62 -2.96 -4.46
N PRO A 400 -7.62 -3.85 -4.52
CA PRO A 400 -6.71 -3.94 -5.65
C PRO A 400 -7.37 -4.52 -6.90
N GLY A 401 -6.65 -4.46 -8.02
CA GLY A 401 -7.07 -4.94 -9.33
C GLY A 401 -7.36 -3.81 -10.30
N ALA A 402 -7.31 -4.15 -11.59
CA ALA A 402 -7.69 -3.26 -12.67
C ALA A 402 -9.07 -3.66 -13.20
N ALA A 403 -9.92 -2.67 -13.45
CA ALA A 403 -11.22 -2.89 -14.05
C ALA A 403 -11.59 -1.76 -14.99
N SER A 404 -12.06 -2.13 -16.18
CA SER A 404 -12.61 -1.22 -17.17
C SER A 404 -14.12 -1.44 -17.31
N GLY A 405 -14.86 -0.36 -17.46
CA GLY A 405 -16.32 -0.41 -17.61
C GLY A 405 -16.95 0.96 -17.82
N ILE A 406 -18.23 0.95 -18.09
CA ILE A 406 -19.03 2.17 -18.23
C ILE A 406 -19.39 2.75 -16.86
N ALA A 407 -19.26 4.07 -16.72
CA ALA A 407 -19.66 4.77 -15.51
C ALA A 407 -21.18 4.73 -15.31
N VAL A 408 -21.66 4.32 -14.13
CA VAL A 408 -23.08 4.30 -13.76
C VAL A 408 -23.23 4.88 -12.36
N PHE A 409 -24.22 5.77 -12.18
CA PHE A 409 -24.36 6.60 -10.99
C PHE A 409 -25.48 6.16 -10.02
N ASP A 410 -26.15 5.06 -10.33
CA ASP A 410 -27.24 4.51 -9.54
C ASP A 410 -27.11 2.99 -9.40
N ALA A 411 -27.38 2.47 -8.19
CA ALA A 411 -27.15 1.05 -7.88
C ALA A 411 -28.13 0.11 -8.61
N ASP A 412 -29.43 0.51 -8.75
CA ASP A 412 -30.44 -0.27 -9.47
C ASP A 412 -30.13 -0.31 -10.97
N VAL A 413 -29.66 0.82 -11.51
CA VAL A 413 -29.22 0.91 -12.92
C VAL A 413 -27.97 0.05 -13.14
N ALA A 414 -27.02 0.05 -12.20
CA ALA A 414 -25.82 -0.77 -12.27
C ALA A 414 -26.17 -2.27 -12.32
N GLU A 415 -27.05 -2.74 -11.43
CA GLU A 415 -27.54 -4.11 -11.44
C GLU A 415 -28.25 -4.46 -12.76
N SER A 416 -29.17 -3.60 -13.19
CA SER A 416 -29.95 -3.82 -14.44
C SER A 416 -29.04 -3.87 -15.68
N ARG A 417 -28.00 -3.03 -15.79
CA ARG A 417 -27.04 -3.02 -16.90
C ARG A 417 -26.11 -4.21 -16.86
N ALA A 418 -25.59 -4.54 -15.68
CA ALA A 418 -24.75 -5.72 -15.50
C ALA A 418 -25.50 -7.02 -15.86
N ALA A 419 -26.80 -7.13 -15.53
CA ALA A 419 -27.64 -8.26 -15.90
C ALA A 419 -27.83 -8.41 -17.43
N ARG A 420 -27.63 -7.33 -18.22
CA ARG A 420 -27.63 -7.35 -19.69
C ARG A 420 -26.26 -7.68 -20.29
N GLY A 421 -25.23 -7.83 -19.45
CA GLY A 421 -23.85 -8.14 -19.86
C GLY A 421 -22.94 -6.91 -20.00
N ASP A 422 -23.40 -5.71 -19.64
CA ASP A 422 -22.55 -4.52 -19.67
C ASP A 422 -21.45 -4.62 -18.58
N ALA A 423 -20.25 -4.14 -18.92
CA ALA A 423 -19.17 -3.94 -17.95
C ALA A 423 -19.45 -2.63 -17.21
N VAL A 424 -19.83 -2.70 -15.94
CA VAL A 424 -20.29 -1.54 -15.17
C VAL A 424 -19.28 -1.16 -14.09
N ILE A 425 -19.02 0.14 -13.94
CA ILE A 425 -18.34 0.73 -12.77
C ILE A 425 -19.35 1.62 -12.04
N LEU A 426 -19.63 1.28 -10.77
CA LEU A 426 -20.53 2.08 -9.95
C LEU A 426 -19.78 3.31 -9.42
N VAL A 427 -20.28 4.50 -9.75
CA VAL A 427 -19.74 5.80 -9.35
C VAL A 427 -20.67 6.48 -8.36
N ARG A 428 -20.19 6.81 -7.17
CA ARG A 428 -21.01 7.47 -6.13
C ARG A 428 -20.23 8.61 -5.47
N ASP A 429 -20.92 9.54 -4.84
CA ASP A 429 -20.28 10.48 -3.92
C ASP A 429 -19.76 9.72 -2.69
N GLU A 430 -20.64 8.89 -2.09
CA GLU A 430 -20.37 7.95 -1.01
C GLU A 430 -21.36 6.78 -1.15
N THR A 431 -20.97 5.56 -0.80
CA THR A 431 -21.89 4.41 -0.83
C THR A 431 -22.51 4.17 0.54
N THR A 432 -23.75 3.68 0.52
CA THR A 432 -24.50 3.24 1.69
C THR A 432 -24.82 1.74 1.60
N PRO A 433 -25.28 1.07 2.66
CA PRO A 433 -25.72 -0.32 2.61
C PRO A 433 -26.81 -0.59 1.55
N GLU A 434 -27.60 0.43 1.18
CA GLU A 434 -28.61 0.34 0.14
C GLU A 434 -28.00 0.17 -1.27
N ASP A 435 -26.75 0.58 -1.47
CA ASP A 435 -26.04 0.41 -2.76
C ASP A 435 -25.43 -1.01 -2.93
N PHE A 436 -25.60 -1.91 -1.96
CA PHE A 436 -24.94 -3.23 -1.91
C PHE A 436 -25.14 -4.05 -3.18
N HIS A 437 -26.36 -4.14 -3.70
CA HIS A 437 -26.70 -4.88 -4.92
C HIS A 437 -25.99 -4.31 -6.16
N GLY A 438 -25.86 -2.97 -6.25
CA GLY A 438 -25.11 -2.30 -7.29
C GLY A 438 -23.61 -2.59 -7.22
N ILE A 439 -23.04 -2.63 -5.99
CA ILE A 439 -21.64 -3.02 -5.77
C ILE A 439 -21.42 -4.48 -6.19
N VAL A 440 -22.36 -5.37 -5.85
CA VAL A 440 -22.30 -6.80 -6.23
C VAL A 440 -22.33 -6.97 -7.75
N ALA A 441 -23.16 -6.22 -8.44
CA ALA A 441 -23.31 -6.30 -9.90
C ALA A 441 -22.14 -5.63 -10.66
N ALA A 442 -21.59 -4.53 -10.16
CA ALA A 442 -20.51 -3.79 -10.80
C ALA A 442 -19.18 -4.56 -10.84
N ARG A 443 -18.34 -4.28 -11.85
CA ARG A 443 -16.93 -4.76 -11.91
C ARG A 443 -16.03 -4.04 -10.93
N ALA A 444 -16.28 -2.76 -10.69
CA ALA A 444 -15.53 -1.91 -9.78
C ALA A 444 -16.39 -0.81 -9.17
N VAL A 445 -15.87 -0.18 -8.12
CA VAL A 445 -16.53 0.94 -7.43
C VAL A 445 -15.58 2.13 -7.34
N LEU A 446 -16.12 3.32 -7.65
CA LEU A 446 -15.41 4.60 -7.54
C LEU A 446 -16.21 5.55 -6.68
N THR A 447 -15.59 6.14 -5.64
CA THR A 447 -16.27 7.15 -4.80
C THR A 447 -15.45 8.42 -4.63
N ALA A 448 -16.14 9.57 -4.60
CA ALA A 448 -15.52 10.86 -4.31
C ALA A 448 -15.12 10.99 -2.84
N ARG A 449 -15.90 10.38 -1.94
CA ARG A 449 -15.68 10.37 -0.48
C ARG A 449 -15.56 8.96 0.04
N GLY A 450 -15.05 8.86 1.27
CA GLY A 450 -14.85 7.62 1.99
C GLY A 450 -13.38 7.28 2.18
N GLY A 451 -13.10 6.50 3.21
CA GLY A 451 -11.77 6.00 3.54
C GLY A 451 -11.64 4.49 3.27
N MET A 452 -10.49 3.93 3.62
CA MET A 452 -10.18 2.51 3.46
C MET A 452 -11.11 1.56 4.26
N THR A 453 -11.89 2.10 5.18
CA THR A 453 -12.88 1.38 6.01
C THR A 453 -14.32 1.73 5.64
N SER A 454 -14.54 2.54 4.60
CA SER A 454 -15.88 2.88 4.12
C SER A 454 -16.64 1.63 3.65
N HIS A 455 -17.97 1.72 3.57
CA HIS A 455 -18.81 0.65 3.09
C HIS A 455 -18.38 0.14 1.70
N ALA A 456 -18.10 1.04 0.74
CA ALA A 456 -17.57 0.68 -0.58
C ALA A 456 -16.28 -0.16 -0.48
N ALA A 457 -15.33 0.31 0.33
CA ALA A 457 -14.02 -0.32 0.48
C ALA A 457 -14.13 -1.74 1.07
N VAL A 458 -14.95 -1.89 2.12
CA VAL A 458 -15.11 -3.17 2.82
C VAL A 458 -15.82 -4.19 1.96
N VAL A 459 -16.92 -3.80 1.33
CA VAL A 459 -17.72 -4.71 0.49
C VAL A 459 -16.94 -5.12 -0.75
N ALA A 460 -16.34 -4.17 -1.48
CA ALA A 460 -15.56 -4.46 -2.69
C ALA A 460 -14.37 -5.38 -2.37
N ARG A 461 -13.65 -5.10 -1.28
CA ARG A 461 -12.54 -5.95 -0.82
C ARG A 461 -12.97 -7.35 -0.43
N GLY A 462 -14.11 -7.48 0.25
CA GLY A 462 -14.69 -8.79 0.59
C GLY A 462 -15.02 -9.64 -0.64
N MET A 463 -15.34 -8.99 -1.75
CA MET A 463 -15.69 -9.64 -3.02
C MET A 463 -14.52 -9.74 -4.02
N GLY A 464 -13.34 -9.28 -3.67
CA GLY A 464 -12.19 -9.23 -4.58
C GLY A 464 -12.39 -8.29 -5.79
N LYS A 465 -13.25 -7.27 -5.67
CA LYS A 465 -13.53 -6.30 -6.73
C LYS A 465 -12.66 -5.07 -6.57
N CYS A 466 -12.21 -4.51 -7.71
CA CYS A 466 -11.47 -3.26 -7.74
C CYS A 466 -12.30 -2.13 -7.10
N ALA A 467 -11.67 -1.34 -6.22
CA ALA A 467 -12.31 -0.16 -5.66
C ALA A 467 -11.31 0.96 -5.36
N ILE A 468 -11.70 2.17 -5.78
CA ILE A 468 -11.00 3.41 -5.45
C ILE A 468 -11.99 4.31 -4.71
N VAL A 469 -11.58 4.80 -3.54
CA VAL A 469 -12.44 5.64 -2.69
C VAL A 469 -11.74 6.96 -2.35
N GLY A 470 -12.53 7.98 -2.00
CA GLY A 470 -11.96 9.24 -1.54
C GLY A 470 -11.22 10.03 -2.62
N CYS A 471 -11.68 9.99 -3.88
CA CYS A 471 -11.17 10.83 -4.95
C CYS A 471 -11.62 12.28 -4.75
N GLY A 472 -10.97 13.01 -3.86
CA GLY A 472 -11.39 14.36 -3.44
C GLY A 472 -11.42 15.44 -4.55
N GLU A 473 -10.76 15.18 -5.67
CA GLU A 473 -10.79 16.04 -6.87
C GLU A 473 -12.08 15.85 -7.67
N MET A 474 -12.77 14.72 -7.47
CA MET A 474 -13.97 14.35 -8.21
C MET A 474 -15.22 15.01 -7.60
N ARG A 475 -16.06 15.60 -8.44
CA ARG A 475 -17.37 16.14 -8.07
C ARG A 475 -18.46 15.34 -8.76
N VAL A 476 -19.19 14.55 -7.97
CA VAL A 476 -20.29 13.70 -8.48
C VAL A 476 -21.61 14.47 -8.42
N ASP A 477 -22.30 14.52 -9.54
CA ASP A 477 -23.70 14.97 -9.67
C ASP A 477 -24.58 13.78 -10.07
N ALA A 478 -25.12 13.09 -9.07
CA ALA A 478 -25.96 11.91 -9.28
C ALA A 478 -27.27 12.24 -10.02
N THR A 479 -27.78 13.46 -9.90
CA THR A 479 -29.01 13.89 -10.58
C THR A 479 -28.80 14.04 -12.10
N SER A 480 -27.68 14.64 -12.48
CA SER A 480 -27.28 14.81 -13.89
C SER A 480 -26.51 13.59 -14.42
N ARG A 481 -26.28 12.57 -13.57
CA ARG A 481 -25.56 11.32 -13.90
C ARG A 481 -24.20 11.58 -14.54
N ARG A 482 -23.38 12.36 -13.85
CA ARG A 482 -22.01 12.70 -14.28
C ARG A 482 -21.09 13.00 -13.10
N PHE A 483 -19.80 12.97 -13.37
CA PHE A 483 -18.82 13.57 -12.49
C PHE A 483 -17.82 14.44 -13.27
N THR A 484 -17.15 15.37 -12.59
CA THR A 484 -16.13 16.24 -13.17
C THR A 484 -14.85 16.22 -12.36
N VAL A 485 -13.71 16.29 -13.07
CA VAL A 485 -12.37 16.49 -12.50
C VAL A 485 -11.68 17.60 -13.31
N GLY A 486 -11.50 18.77 -12.69
CA GLY A 486 -11.06 19.96 -13.44
C GLY A 486 -12.01 20.28 -14.59
N ASP A 487 -11.47 20.33 -15.81
CA ASP A 487 -12.23 20.60 -17.04
C ASP A 487 -12.76 19.33 -17.74
N VAL A 488 -12.45 18.14 -17.22
CA VAL A 488 -12.89 16.86 -17.79
C VAL A 488 -14.22 16.44 -17.18
N GLU A 489 -15.21 16.16 -18.04
CA GLU A 489 -16.52 15.63 -17.66
C GLU A 489 -16.67 14.18 -18.12
N VAL A 490 -17.17 13.31 -17.23
CA VAL A 490 -17.53 11.91 -17.50
C VAL A 490 -19.00 11.73 -17.20
N THR A 491 -19.75 11.28 -18.21
CA THR A 491 -21.21 11.07 -18.16
C THR A 491 -21.58 9.58 -18.08
N GLU A 492 -22.83 9.29 -17.72
CA GLU A 492 -23.32 7.91 -17.66
C GLU A 492 -23.17 7.20 -19.03
N GLY A 493 -22.47 6.08 -19.02
CA GLY A 493 -22.17 5.29 -20.22
C GLY A 493 -20.77 5.51 -20.80
N ASP A 494 -20.04 6.54 -20.36
CA ASP A 494 -18.64 6.72 -20.73
C ASP A 494 -17.76 5.65 -20.10
N TRP A 495 -16.76 5.18 -20.86
CA TRP A 495 -15.82 4.20 -20.38
C TRP A 495 -14.77 4.85 -19.47
N ILE A 496 -14.55 4.22 -18.32
CA ILE A 496 -13.46 4.55 -17.41
C ILE A 496 -12.72 3.27 -17.01
N THR A 497 -11.45 3.41 -16.68
CA THR A 497 -10.63 2.31 -16.15
C THR A 497 -10.06 2.69 -14.81
N LEU A 498 -10.14 1.79 -13.85
CA LEU A 498 -9.65 1.96 -12.48
C LEU A 498 -8.44 1.04 -12.26
N ASP A 499 -7.37 1.57 -11.67
CA ASP A 499 -6.28 0.79 -11.09
C ASP A 499 -6.38 0.84 -9.56
N GLY A 500 -7.04 -0.15 -8.99
CA GLY A 500 -7.21 -0.27 -7.54
C GLY A 500 -5.90 -0.59 -6.79
N GLY A 501 -4.83 -0.93 -7.49
CA GLY A 501 -3.50 -1.12 -6.89
C GLY A 501 -2.75 0.20 -6.66
N THR A 502 -2.93 1.17 -7.56
CA THR A 502 -2.30 2.51 -7.48
C THR A 502 -3.26 3.59 -7.00
N GLY A 503 -4.57 3.38 -7.14
CA GLY A 503 -5.60 4.39 -6.89
C GLY A 503 -5.83 5.33 -8.08
N GLU A 504 -5.32 5.00 -9.26
CA GLU A 504 -5.41 5.84 -10.47
C GLU A 504 -6.69 5.56 -11.25
N VAL A 505 -7.30 6.63 -11.76
CA VAL A 505 -8.50 6.60 -12.61
C VAL A 505 -8.13 7.12 -13.98
N PHE A 506 -8.56 6.40 -15.02
CA PHE A 506 -8.31 6.73 -16.42
C PHE A 506 -9.62 6.88 -17.19
N VAL A 507 -9.65 7.75 -18.19
CA VAL A 507 -10.75 7.84 -19.15
C VAL A 507 -10.53 6.83 -20.29
N GLY A 508 -11.57 6.10 -20.65
CA GLY A 508 -11.52 5.11 -21.72
C GLY A 508 -11.47 3.66 -21.26
N ASP A 509 -11.60 2.75 -22.21
CA ASP A 509 -11.48 1.31 -22.02
C ASP A 509 -10.02 0.88 -22.22
N LEU A 510 -9.28 0.74 -21.14
CA LEU A 510 -7.91 0.25 -21.21
C LEU A 510 -7.87 -1.28 -21.07
N PRO A 511 -7.07 -1.99 -21.89
CA PRO A 511 -6.94 -3.43 -21.80
C PRO A 511 -6.31 -3.85 -20.47
N THR A 512 -6.87 -4.90 -19.86
CA THR A 512 -6.39 -5.51 -18.63
C THR A 512 -5.85 -6.91 -18.88
N VAL A 513 -4.79 -7.27 -18.13
CA VAL A 513 -4.19 -8.61 -18.15
C VAL A 513 -4.71 -9.39 -16.95
N PRO A 514 -5.34 -10.58 -17.12
CA PRO A 514 -5.80 -11.41 -16.00
C PRO A 514 -4.66 -11.93 -15.15
N SER A 515 -4.89 -12.10 -13.85
CA SER A 515 -3.93 -12.71 -12.92
C SER A 515 -3.68 -14.19 -13.25
N GLU A 516 -2.42 -14.58 -13.52
CA GLU A 516 -2.04 -15.99 -13.65
C GLU A 516 -2.37 -16.80 -12.39
N VAL A 517 -2.20 -16.19 -11.21
CA VAL A 517 -2.46 -16.85 -9.93
C VAL A 517 -3.94 -17.22 -9.79
N MET A 518 -4.83 -16.32 -10.20
CA MET A 518 -6.28 -16.61 -10.21
C MET A 518 -6.63 -17.67 -11.25
N GLN A 519 -6.11 -17.53 -12.46
CA GLN A 519 -6.37 -18.51 -13.53
C GLN A 519 -5.94 -19.93 -13.14
N VAL A 520 -4.80 -20.08 -12.48
CA VAL A 520 -4.37 -21.40 -11.98
C VAL A 520 -5.25 -21.89 -10.84
N ASN A 521 -5.64 -21.01 -9.91
CA ASN A 521 -6.55 -21.38 -8.81
C ASN A 521 -7.94 -21.82 -9.31
N GLU A 522 -8.43 -21.20 -10.39
CA GLU A 522 -9.69 -21.53 -11.05
C GLU A 522 -9.58 -22.72 -12.01
N GLY A 523 -8.36 -23.18 -12.29
CA GLY A 523 -8.09 -24.30 -13.20
C GLY A 523 -8.20 -23.94 -14.69
N THR A 524 -8.21 -22.65 -15.05
CA THR A 524 -8.26 -22.15 -16.43
C THR A 524 -6.90 -22.05 -17.09
N LEU A 525 -5.81 -22.03 -16.31
CA LEU A 525 -4.42 -22.04 -16.76
C LEU A 525 -3.65 -23.15 -16.01
N SER A 526 -2.74 -23.86 -16.73
CA SER A 526 -1.88 -24.83 -16.07
C SER A 526 -0.77 -24.13 -15.28
N ALA A 527 -0.36 -24.73 -14.15
CA ALA A 527 0.75 -24.20 -13.34
C ALA A 527 2.10 -24.19 -14.11
N GLU A 528 2.26 -25.10 -15.09
CA GLU A 528 3.46 -25.18 -15.92
C GLU A 528 3.57 -24.01 -16.90
N ASP A 529 2.45 -23.51 -17.39
CA ASP A 529 2.37 -22.41 -18.36
C ASP A 529 2.29 -21.01 -17.68
N ALA A 530 2.30 -20.98 -16.34
CA ALA A 530 2.12 -19.78 -15.51
C ALA A 530 3.43 -19.39 -14.77
N PRO A 531 4.38 -18.68 -15.40
CA PRO A 531 5.69 -18.37 -14.78
C PRO A 531 5.57 -17.47 -13.55
N VAL A 532 4.62 -16.54 -13.50
CA VAL A 532 4.38 -15.67 -12.33
C VAL A 532 3.83 -16.52 -11.18
N TYR A 533 2.87 -17.40 -11.45
CA TYR A 533 2.35 -18.34 -10.45
C TYR A 533 3.45 -19.25 -9.88
N ARG A 534 4.34 -19.80 -10.72
CA ARG A 534 5.42 -20.66 -10.24
C ARG A 534 6.36 -19.93 -9.27
N GLY A 535 6.72 -18.70 -9.60
CA GLY A 535 7.53 -17.87 -8.69
C GLY A 535 6.82 -17.57 -7.38
N PHE A 536 5.54 -17.23 -7.45
CA PHE A 536 4.67 -17.00 -6.30
C PHE A 536 4.54 -18.26 -5.42
N ALA A 537 4.26 -19.40 -6.01
CA ALA A 537 4.11 -20.67 -5.28
C ALA A 537 5.43 -21.11 -4.61
N GLU A 538 6.56 -20.93 -5.28
CA GLU A 538 7.88 -21.23 -4.73
C GLU A 538 8.21 -20.34 -3.54
N LEU A 539 7.99 -19.02 -3.64
CA LEU A 539 8.20 -18.06 -2.56
C LEU A 539 7.34 -18.41 -1.33
N LEU A 540 6.06 -18.73 -1.56
CA LEU A 540 5.16 -19.11 -0.47
C LEU A 540 5.50 -20.49 0.11
N GLY A 541 6.04 -21.41 -0.67
CA GLY A 541 6.59 -22.68 -0.15
C GLY A 541 7.76 -22.44 0.82
N TRP A 542 8.64 -21.47 0.53
CA TRP A 542 9.69 -21.07 1.47
C TRP A 542 9.12 -20.41 2.73
N ALA A 543 8.05 -19.60 2.57
CA ALA A 543 7.37 -18.98 3.69
C ALA A 543 6.73 -20.03 4.62
N ASP A 544 6.04 -21.03 4.07
CA ASP A 544 5.43 -22.11 4.86
C ASP A 544 6.45 -22.95 5.61
N ALA A 545 7.61 -23.21 5.02
CA ALA A 545 8.69 -23.92 5.69
C ALA A 545 9.31 -23.16 6.88
N ARG A 546 9.10 -21.84 6.95
CA ARG A 546 9.69 -20.99 7.98
C ARG A 546 8.70 -20.52 9.05
N ARG A 547 7.45 -20.22 8.67
CA ARG A 547 6.44 -19.67 9.60
C ARG A 547 6.07 -20.69 10.68
N ARG A 548 5.71 -20.18 11.87
CA ARG A 548 5.11 -20.94 12.97
C ARG A 548 3.59 -20.81 12.98
N LEU A 549 3.07 -19.60 12.71
CA LEU A 549 1.64 -19.35 12.68
C LEU A 549 0.98 -20.12 11.55
N ALA A 550 -0.09 -20.87 11.84
CA ALA A 550 -1.01 -21.34 10.83
C ALA A 550 -1.79 -20.17 10.22
N VAL A 551 -2.13 -20.24 8.93
CA VAL A 551 -2.93 -19.22 8.25
C VAL A 551 -4.25 -19.85 7.80
N ARG A 552 -5.34 -19.33 8.36
CA ARG A 552 -6.72 -19.73 8.04
C ARG A 552 -7.43 -18.63 7.26
N ALA A 553 -8.58 -18.96 6.71
CA ALA A 553 -9.41 -17.97 6.00
C ALA A 553 -10.73 -17.68 6.74
N ASN A 554 -11.23 -16.47 6.51
CA ASN A 554 -12.63 -16.12 6.78
C ASN A 554 -13.41 -16.44 5.51
N ALA A 555 -14.28 -17.43 5.55
CA ALA A 555 -15.07 -17.88 4.39
C ALA A 555 -16.46 -18.37 4.83
N ASP A 556 -17.47 -17.84 4.17
CA ASP A 556 -18.87 -18.04 4.54
C ASP A 556 -19.61 -18.94 3.53
N THR A 557 -18.97 -19.20 2.35
CA THR A 557 -19.51 -20.03 1.28
C THR A 557 -18.55 -21.15 0.90
N PRO A 558 -19.04 -22.26 0.29
CA PRO A 558 -18.16 -23.30 -0.26
C PRO A 558 -17.19 -22.78 -1.35
N THR A 559 -17.61 -21.75 -2.09
CA THR A 559 -16.76 -21.14 -3.12
C THR A 559 -15.59 -20.38 -2.51
N ASP A 560 -15.84 -19.54 -1.50
CA ASP A 560 -14.77 -18.82 -0.78
C ASP A 560 -13.81 -19.80 -0.12
N ALA A 561 -14.34 -20.89 0.45
CA ALA A 561 -13.55 -21.95 1.06
C ALA A 561 -12.60 -22.61 0.03
N ARG A 562 -13.07 -22.90 -1.20
CA ARG A 562 -12.21 -23.45 -2.28
C ARG A 562 -11.14 -22.47 -2.72
N ILE A 563 -11.48 -21.18 -2.90
CA ILE A 563 -10.52 -20.11 -3.24
C ILE A 563 -9.44 -20.01 -2.16
N ALA A 564 -9.85 -19.97 -0.90
CA ALA A 564 -8.92 -19.93 0.23
C ALA A 564 -7.98 -21.13 0.25
N ARG A 565 -8.50 -22.35 -0.01
CA ARG A 565 -7.67 -23.57 -0.12
C ARG A 565 -6.66 -23.48 -1.25
N GLY A 566 -7.06 -22.99 -2.42
CA GLY A 566 -6.16 -22.74 -3.54
C GLY A 566 -5.02 -21.77 -3.18
N PHE A 567 -5.27 -20.79 -2.33
CA PHE A 567 -4.25 -19.88 -1.79
C PHE A 567 -3.44 -20.46 -0.62
N GLY A 568 -3.73 -21.70 -0.21
CA GLY A 568 -2.99 -22.42 0.83
C GLY A 568 -3.48 -22.17 2.25
N ALA A 569 -4.74 -21.81 2.43
CA ALA A 569 -5.36 -21.73 3.76
C ALA A 569 -5.38 -23.11 4.44
N GLU A 570 -5.04 -23.14 5.72
CA GLU A 570 -4.97 -24.34 6.57
C GLU A 570 -6.23 -24.51 7.43
N GLY A 571 -7.38 -24.05 6.95
CA GLY A 571 -8.68 -24.14 7.56
C GLY A 571 -9.48 -22.86 7.43
N ILE A 572 -10.68 -22.88 8.00
CA ILE A 572 -11.54 -21.70 8.22
C ILE A 572 -11.38 -21.25 9.67
N GLY A 573 -10.99 -20.00 9.88
CA GLY A 573 -10.92 -19.39 11.22
C GLY A 573 -12.15 -18.60 11.61
N LEU A 574 -12.99 -18.27 10.62
CA LEU A 574 -14.29 -17.65 10.82
C LEU A 574 -15.22 -17.99 9.65
N CYS A 575 -16.31 -18.68 9.96
CA CYS A 575 -17.48 -18.78 9.10
C CYS A 575 -18.63 -18.05 9.81
N ARG A 576 -19.14 -16.98 9.18
CA ARG A 576 -20.24 -16.16 9.69
C ARG A 576 -21.56 -16.73 9.21
N THR A 577 -22.32 -17.31 10.11
CA THR A 577 -23.58 -17.99 9.76
C THR A 577 -24.70 -17.04 9.34
N GLU A 578 -24.64 -15.76 9.74
CA GLU A 578 -25.60 -14.74 9.34
C GLU A 578 -25.62 -14.49 7.84
N HIS A 579 -24.47 -14.52 7.17
CA HIS A 579 -24.39 -14.26 5.74
C HIS A 579 -25.15 -15.32 4.92
N MET A 580 -25.26 -16.54 5.45
CA MET A 580 -26.02 -17.61 4.82
C MET A 580 -27.54 -17.33 4.78
N PHE A 581 -28.05 -16.37 5.56
CA PHE A 581 -29.48 -16.08 5.65
C PHE A 581 -29.98 -14.97 4.74
N PHE A 582 -29.08 -14.23 4.06
CA PHE A 582 -29.48 -13.12 3.19
C PHE A 582 -29.87 -13.56 1.77
N ASP A 583 -29.56 -14.78 1.36
CA ASP A 583 -29.79 -15.24 0.00
C ASP A 583 -31.18 -15.84 -0.23
N GLY A 584 -31.84 -15.42 -1.31
CA GLY A 584 -33.06 -15.99 -1.86
C GLY A 584 -34.22 -16.15 -0.84
N ASP A 585 -34.78 -17.37 -0.74
CA ASP A 585 -35.88 -17.67 0.16
C ASP A 585 -35.50 -17.76 1.64
N ARG A 586 -34.18 -17.78 1.95
CA ARG A 586 -33.65 -17.92 3.32
C ARG A 586 -33.99 -16.72 4.19
N ILE A 587 -33.88 -15.51 3.65
CA ILE A 587 -34.20 -14.27 4.36
C ILE A 587 -35.68 -14.25 4.78
N HIS A 588 -36.57 -14.84 3.99
CA HIS A 588 -38.00 -14.92 4.31
C HIS A 588 -38.26 -15.83 5.51
N ALA A 589 -37.62 -17.01 5.57
CA ALA A 589 -37.75 -17.91 6.68
C ALA A 589 -37.15 -17.32 7.98
N MET A 590 -36.01 -16.59 7.85
CA MET A 590 -35.40 -15.86 8.98
C MET A 590 -36.36 -14.77 9.50
N ARG A 591 -36.94 -13.98 8.61
CA ARG A 591 -37.95 -12.95 8.96
C ARG A 591 -39.20 -13.55 9.59
N GLU A 592 -39.67 -14.70 9.12
CA GLU A 592 -40.80 -15.44 9.76
C GLU A 592 -40.42 -15.86 11.19
N MET A 593 -39.20 -16.33 11.42
CA MET A 593 -38.71 -16.69 12.75
C MET A 593 -38.69 -15.47 13.68
N ILE A 594 -38.19 -14.33 13.22
CA ILE A 594 -38.06 -13.11 14.03
C ILE A 594 -39.44 -12.56 14.48
N VAL A 595 -40.42 -12.59 13.57
CA VAL A 595 -41.75 -12.03 13.87
C VAL A 595 -42.71 -13.05 14.51
N ALA A 596 -42.24 -14.27 14.77
CA ALA A 596 -43.07 -15.30 15.40
C ALA A 596 -43.43 -14.92 16.85
N HIS A 597 -44.69 -15.09 17.23
CA HIS A 597 -45.22 -14.72 18.56
C HIS A 597 -44.77 -15.66 19.68
N ASP A 598 -44.46 -16.92 19.34
CA ASP A 598 -44.13 -17.95 20.33
C ASP A 598 -43.01 -18.87 19.85
N GLU A 599 -42.48 -19.68 20.74
CA GLU A 599 -41.40 -20.64 20.44
C GLU A 599 -41.82 -21.65 19.34
N SER A 600 -43.09 -22.12 19.35
CA SER A 600 -43.56 -23.04 18.32
C SER A 600 -43.51 -22.45 16.92
N GLY A 601 -43.89 -21.16 16.78
CA GLY A 601 -43.78 -20.43 15.54
C GLY A 601 -42.31 -20.28 15.08
N ARG A 602 -41.41 -19.91 15.99
CA ARG A 602 -39.97 -19.82 15.69
C ARG A 602 -39.40 -21.17 15.25
N ARG A 603 -39.74 -22.27 15.95
CA ARG A 603 -39.26 -23.61 15.57
C ARG A 603 -39.77 -24.05 14.19
N ARG A 604 -41.01 -23.72 13.81
CA ARG A 604 -41.51 -23.97 12.45
C ARG A 604 -40.73 -23.23 11.39
N ALA A 605 -40.35 -21.99 11.63
CA ALA A 605 -39.55 -21.19 10.70
C ALA A 605 -38.08 -21.70 10.62
N LEU A 606 -37.49 -22.00 11.79
CA LEU A 606 -36.12 -22.58 11.87
C LEU A 606 -36.03 -23.95 11.16
N ALA A 607 -37.08 -24.76 11.18
CA ALA A 607 -37.16 -26.04 10.48
C ALA A 607 -37.04 -25.86 8.95
N LYS A 608 -37.39 -24.70 8.37
CA LYS A 608 -37.18 -24.37 6.95
C LYS A 608 -35.72 -24.02 6.68
N LEU A 609 -35.01 -23.36 7.61
CA LEU A 609 -33.62 -22.92 7.48
C LEU A 609 -32.64 -24.10 7.65
N LEU A 610 -32.94 -25.04 8.50
CA LEU A 610 -32.04 -26.16 8.84
C LEU A 610 -31.48 -26.89 7.61
N PRO A 611 -32.30 -27.37 6.64
CA PRO A 611 -31.73 -28.08 5.47
C PRO A 611 -30.89 -27.21 4.59
N MET A 612 -31.14 -25.91 4.52
CA MET A 612 -30.40 -24.95 3.71
C MET A 612 -29.02 -24.73 4.33
N GLN A 613 -28.96 -24.42 5.62
CA GLN A 613 -27.71 -24.21 6.33
C GLN A 613 -26.85 -25.48 6.41
N ARG A 614 -27.51 -26.65 6.55
CA ARG A 614 -26.82 -27.95 6.49
C ARG A 614 -26.10 -28.12 5.15
N ALA A 615 -26.75 -27.79 4.03
CA ALA A 615 -26.15 -27.92 2.71
C ALA A 615 -24.90 -27.00 2.55
N ASP A 616 -24.96 -25.77 3.11
CA ASP A 616 -23.81 -24.86 3.09
C ASP A 616 -22.62 -25.45 3.88
N PHE A 617 -22.87 -25.95 5.08
CA PHE A 617 -21.83 -26.57 5.90
C PHE A 617 -21.24 -27.84 5.24
N GLU A 618 -22.07 -28.66 4.58
CA GLU A 618 -21.60 -29.82 3.82
C GLU A 618 -20.58 -29.39 2.76
N GLY A 619 -20.91 -28.38 1.97
CA GLY A 619 -20.00 -27.85 0.94
C GLY A 619 -18.74 -27.22 1.50
N ILE A 620 -18.79 -26.53 2.65
CA ILE A 620 -17.61 -25.98 3.32
C ILE A 620 -16.71 -27.11 3.87
N PHE A 621 -17.27 -28.16 4.50
CA PHE A 621 -16.49 -29.31 4.98
C PHE A 621 -15.82 -30.06 3.84
N GLU A 622 -16.48 -30.23 2.69
CA GLU A 622 -15.90 -30.83 1.50
C GLU A 622 -14.71 -30.01 0.97
N ALA A 623 -14.88 -28.69 0.89
CA ALA A 623 -13.79 -27.79 0.45
C ALA A 623 -12.61 -27.80 1.40
N MET A 624 -12.83 -28.10 2.70
CA MET A 624 -11.85 -28.09 3.78
C MET A 624 -11.53 -29.49 4.29
N ASP A 625 -11.57 -30.52 3.44
CA ASP A 625 -11.24 -31.90 3.82
C ASP A 625 -9.89 -31.98 4.55
N GLY A 626 -9.90 -32.53 5.78
CA GLY A 626 -8.72 -32.66 6.65
C GLY A 626 -8.30 -31.39 7.39
N PHE A 627 -9.06 -30.28 7.27
CA PHE A 627 -8.74 -29.00 7.90
C PHE A 627 -9.85 -28.52 8.86
N PRO A 628 -9.47 -27.75 9.90
CA PRO A 628 -10.44 -27.22 10.86
C PRO A 628 -11.34 -26.17 10.23
N VAL A 629 -12.62 -26.19 10.62
CA VAL A 629 -13.63 -25.22 10.22
C VAL A 629 -14.26 -24.63 11.47
N THR A 630 -13.92 -23.35 11.76
CA THR A 630 -14.48 -22.61 12.88
C THR A 630 -15.76 -21.91 12.44
N ILE A 631 -16.90 -22.33 12.99
CA ILE A 631 -18.23 -21.83 12.66
C ILE A 631 -18.73 -20.98 13.82
N ARG A 632 -18.95 -19.69 13.56
CA ARG A 632 -19.55 -18.77 14.53
C ARG A 632 -21.06 -18.91 14.50
N LEU A 633 -21.65 -19.13 15.67
CA LEU A 633 -23.12 -19.09 15.83
C LEU A 633 -23.64 -17.69 15.55
N LEU A 634 -24.96 -17.56 15.32
CA LEU A 634 -25.60 -16.30 14.93
C LEU A 634 -25.20 -15.14 15.86
N ASP A 635 -24.71 -14.06 15.27
CA ASP A 635 -24.16 -12.92 16.00
C ASP A 635 -24.99 -11.63 15.90
N PRO A 636 -25.42 -11.13 14.72
CA PRO A 636 -26.06 -9.81 14.63
C PRO A 636 -27.42 -9.76 15.30
N PRO A 637 -27.89 -8.57 15.72
CA PRO A 637 -29.24 -8.39 16.26
C PRO A 637 -30.30 -8.66 15.20
N LEU A 638 -31.47 -9.16 15.66
CA LEU A 638 -32.52 -9.64 14.76
C LEU A 638 -33.12 -8.57 13.85
N HIS A 639 -33.10 -7.29 14.25
CA HIS A 639 -33.67 -6.22 13.44
C HIS A 639 -32.92 -5.97 12.12
N GLU A 640 -31.64 -6.37 12.03
CA GLU A 640 -30.85 -6.25 10.78
C GLU A 640 -31.40 -7.11 9.63
N PHE A 641 -32.11 -8.17 9.94
CA PHE A 641 -32.78 -9.02 8.94
C PHE A 641 -34.14 -8.49 8.49
N LEU A 642 -34.70 -7.48 9.17
CA LEU A 642 -36.07 -7.03 8.96
C LEU A 642 -36.12 -5.88 7.94
N PRO A 643 -37.18 -5.82 7.10
CA PRO A 643 -37.32 -4.74 6.14
C PRO A 643 -37.61 -3.40 6.83
N HIS A 644 -36.98 -2.34 6.36
CA HIS A 644 -37.21 -0.97 6.88
C HIS A 644 -38.58 -0.38 6.45
N GLY A 645 -39.28 -1.00 5.50
CA GLY A 645 -40.60 -0.56 5.00
C GLY A 645 -40.88 -1.01 3.57
N GLY A 646 -41.68 -0.25 2.82
CA GLY A 646 -41.96 -0.46 1.40
C GLY A 646 -42.77 -1.71 1.06
N GLU A 647 -42.53 -2.29 -0.10
CA GLU A 647 -43.24 -3.49 -0.60
C GLU A 647 -42.80 -4.77 0.14
N GLU A 648 -41.54 -4.86 0.54
CA GLU A 648 -41.03 -6.00 1.30
C GLU A 648 -41.75 -6.18 2.62
N ALA A 649 -42.02 -5.10 3.36
CA ALA A 649 -42.81 -5.17 4.61
C ALA A 649 -44.25 -5.60 4.33
N LYS A 650 -44.86 -5.22 3.19
CA LYS A 650 -46.21 -5.69 2.80
C LYS A 650 -46.16 -7.18 2.46
N LEU A 651 -45.15 -7.64 1.74
CA LEU A 651 -45.00 -9.04 1.38
C LEU A 651 -44.80 -9.92 2.61
N LEU A 652 -43.91 -9.50 3.53
CA LEU A 652 -43.69 -10.20 4.79
C LEU A 652 -44.98 -10.27 5.65
N ALA A 653 -45.69 -9.15 5.80
CA ALA A 653 -46.95 -9.09 6.55
C ALA A 653 -48.00 -10.09 6.01
N ARG A 654 -48.13 -10.21 4.68
CA ARG A 654 -49.01 -11.20 4.03
C ARG A 654 -48.58 -12.64 4.31
N ARG A 655 -47.27 -12.92 4.27
CA ARG A 655 -46.70 -14.27 4.52
C ARG A 655 -46.92 -14.74 5.94
N VAL A 656 -46.71 -13.85 6.91
CA VAL A 656 -46.90 -14.20 8.36
C VAL A 656 -48.33 -14.01 8.86
N GLY A 657 -49.25 -13.55 8.01
CA GLY A 657 -50.66 -13.43 8.32
C GLY A 657 -51.00 -12.29 9.30
N VAL A 658 -50.18 -11.21 9.31
CA VAL A 658 -50.43 -10.02 10.14
C VAL A 658 -50.67 -8.79 9.25
N THR A 659 -51.22 -7.73 9.87
CA THR A 659 -51.32 -6.45 9.15
C THR A 659 -49.93 -5.77 9.05
N ARG A 660 -49.71 -4.97 8.00
CA ARG A 660 -48.48 -4.16 7.88
C ARG A 660 -48.24 -3.32 9.14
N ARG A 661 -49.26 -2.77 9.74
CA ARG A 661 -49.16 -1.96 10.97
C ARG A 661 -48.65 -2.75 12.16
N GLU A 662 -49.08 -3.98 12.31
CA GLU A 662 -48.62 -4.90 13.38
C GLU A 662 -47.16 -5.29 13.12
N LEU A 663 -46.82 -5.66 11.87
CA LEU A 663 -45.45 -5.96 11.50
C LEU A 663 -44.50 -4.79 11.82
N MET A 664 -44.83 -3.57 11.36
CA MET A 664 -43.99 -2.40 11.61
C MET A 664 -43.89 -2.07 13.11
N ARG A 665 -44.88 -2.38 13.91
CA ARG A 665 -44.78 -2.24 15.39
C ARG A 665 -43.76 -3.23 15.96
N VAL A 666 -43.74 -4.47 15.48
CA VAL A 666 -42.73 -5.45 15.88
C VAL A 666 -41.35 -5.02 15.45
N VAL A 667 -41.19 -4.60 14.18
CA VAL A 667 -39.89 -4.06 13.65
C VAL A 667 -39.36 -2.93 14.52
N GLU A 668 -40.24 -1.95 14.85
CA GLU A 668 -39.85 -0.81 15.69
C GLU A 668 -39.51 -1.23 17.12
N SER A 669 -40.20 -2.23 17.67
CA SER A 669 -39.92 -2.74 19.03
C SER A 669 -38.60 -3.51 19.14
N LEU A 670 -38.11 -4.06 18.04
CA LEU A 670 -36.80 -4.76 17.96
C LEU A 670 -35.64 -3.83 17.60
N ARG A 671 -35.95 -2.62 17.17
CA ARG A 671 -34.91 -1.64 16.78
C ARG A 671 -34.13 -1.20 18.02
N GLU A 672 -32.84 -1.36 17.92
CA GLU A 672 -31.91 -1.03 19.00
C GLU A 672 -31.25 0.35 18.76
N SER A 673 -31.03 1.12 19.83
CA SER A 673 -30.31 2.40 19.76
C SER A 673 -28.83 2.23 19.53
N ASN A 674 -28.26 1.11 19.98
CA ASN A 674 -26.88 0.73 19.75
C ASN A 674 -26.79 -0.78 19.45
N PRO A 675 -26.88 -1.17 18.18
CA PRO A 675 -26.85 -2.58 17.78
C PRO A 675 -25.60 -3.34 18.24
N MET A 676 -24.47 -2.66 18.33
CA MET A 676 -23.19 -3.27 18.75
C MET A 676 -23.22 -3.80 20.19
N LEU A 677 -23.95 -3.13 21.08
CA LEU A 677 -24.02 -3.44 22.51
C LEU A 677 -25.35 -4.09 22.89
N GLY A 678 -26.20 -4.43 21.92
CA GLY A 678 -27.56 -4.84 22.12
C GLY A 678 -27.79 -6.33 22.32
N HIS A 679 -28.97 -6.78 21.89
CA HIS A 679 -29.47 -8.16 22.02
C HIS A 679 -29.00 -9.00 20.82
N ARG A 680 -27.75 -9.41 20.85
CA ARG A 680 -27.05 -10.16 19.78
C ARG A 680 -26.19 -11.28 20.40
N GLY A 681 -25.63 -12.13 19.54
CA GLY A 681 -24.68 -13.16 19.90
C GLY A 681 -25.20 -14.16 20.92
N CYS A 682 -24.38 -14.50 21.91
CA CYS A 682 -24.79 -15.45 22.95
C CYS A 682 -26.01 -14.96 23.76
N ARG A 683 -26.25 -13.64 23.88
CA ARG A 683 -27.43 -13.09 24.55
C ARG A 683 -28.71 -13.51 23.84
N LEU A 684 -28.68 -13.49 22.49
CA LEU A 684 -29.77 -13.97 21.65
C LEU A 684 -29.99 -15.48 21.84
N GLY A 685 -28.90 -16.28 21.85
CA GLY A 685 -28.96 -17.72 22.09
C GLY A 685 -29.40 -18.10 23.50
N VAL A 686 -29.23 -17.23 24.51
CA VAL A 686 -29.82 -17.43 25.86
C VAL A 686 -31.31 -17.17 25.86
N THR A 687 -31.77 -16.13 25.16
CA THR A 687 -33.20 -15.75 25.10
C THR A 687 -34.00 -16.68 24.19
N TYR A 688 -33.42 -17.12 23.07
CA TYR A 688 -34.05 -17.98 22.06
C TYR A 688 -33.16 -19.21 21.78
N PRO A 689 -33.04 -20.14 22.71
CA PRO A 689 -32.14 -21.30 22.63
C PRO A 689 -32.40 -22.19 21.41
N GLU A 690 -33.63 -22.19 20.88
CA GLU A 690 -34.00 -22.92 19.67
C GLU A 690 -33.17 -22.50 18.41
N ILE A 691 -32.63 -21.27 18.37
CA ILE A 691 -31.75 -20.82 17.30
C ILE A 691 -30.42 -21.58 17.38
N THR A 692 -29.79 -21.62 18.56
CA THR A 692 -28.57 -22.39 18.81
C THR A 692 -28.79 -23.90 18.57
N GLU A 693 -29.93 -24.44 18.99
CA GLU A 693 -30.28 -25.84 18.73
C GLU A 693 -30.31 -26.16 17.23
N MET A 694 -30.97 -25.30 16.43
CA MET A 694 -31.09 -25.47 14.99
C MET A 694 -29.70 -25.41 14.31
N GLN A 695 -28.88 -24.39 14.62
CA GLN A 695 -27.56 -24.23 14.04
C GLN A 695 -26.62 -25.38 14.41
N ALA A 696 -26.54 -25.74 15.68
CA ALA A 696 -25.74 -26.89 16.14
C ALA A 696 -26.18 -28.19 15.45
N ARG A 697 -27.48 -28.43 15.34
CA ARG A 697 -28.03 -29.60 14.63
C ARG A 697 -27.58 -29.59 13.15
N ALA A 698 -27.72 -28.47 12.44
CA ALA A 698 -27.32 -28.32 11.05
C ALA A 698 -25.81 -28.64 10.85
N ILE A 699 -24.94 -28.13 11.76
CA ILE A 699 -23.50 -28.38 11.74
C ILE A 699 -23.21 -29.89 11.90
N PHE A 700 -23.79 -30.55 12.89
CA PHE A 700 -23.50 -31.96 13.16
C PHE A 700 -24.12 -32.90 12.11
N GLU A 701 -25.30 -32.58 11.57
CA GLU A 701 -25.89 -33.33 10.44
C GLU A 701 -25.01 -33.19 9.19
N ALA A 702 -24.53 -32.00 8.86
CA ALA A 702 -23.63 -31.75 7.75
C ALA A 702 -22.31 -32.51 7.94
N ALA A 703 -21.70 -32.40 9.12
CA ALA A 703 -20.46 -33.10 9.43
C ALA A 703 -20.62 -34.62 9.33
N THR A 704 -21.75 -35.16 9.76
CA THR A 704 -22.08 -36.58 9.64
C THR A 704 -22.25 -37.01 8.18
N ALA A 705 -22.96 -36.23 7.37
CA ALA A 705 -23.19 -36.46 5.95
C ALA A 705 -21.84 -36.42 5.17
N ALA A 706 -21.00 -35.44 5.42
CA ALA A 706 -19.67 -35.33 4.82
C ALA A 706 -18.76 -36.50 5.23
N SER A 707 -18.74 -36.86 6.52
CA SER A 707 -17.95 -37.99 7.04
C SER A 707 -18.34 -39.33 6.39
N ARG A 708 -19.61 -39.56 6.10
CA ARG A 708 -20.09 -40.76 5.36
C ARG A 708 -19.58 -40.80 3.91
N ARG A 709 -19.20 -39.66 3.35
CA ARG A 709 -18.53 -39.55 2.04
C ARG A 709 -17.02 -39.58 2.14
N SER A 710 -16.48 -40.02 3.29
CA SER A 710 -15.04 -40.13 3.57
C SER A 710 -14.31 -38.78 3.71
N VAL A 711 -15.02 -37.68 3.90
CA VAL A 711 -14.43 -36.38 4.22
C VAL A 711 -13.99 -36.35 5.69
N ILE A 712 -12.76 -35.94 5.95
CA ILE A 712 -12.23 -35.75 7.31
C ILE A 712 -12.69 -34.40 7.83
N VAL A 713 -13.74 -34.39 8.65
CA VAL A 713 -14.34 -33.15 9.19
C VAL A 713 -13.76 -32.79 10.55
N MET A 714 -13.46 -31.51 10.76
CA MET A 714 -12.93 -30.96 12.02
C MET A 714 -13.69 -29.69 12.41
N PRO A 715 -14.95 -29.81 12.88
CA PRO A 715 -15.77 -28.66 13.26
C PRO A 715 -15.28 -28.04 14.57
N GLU A 716 -15.19 -26.71 14.59
CA GLU A 716 -14.95 -25.87 15.77
C GLU A 716 -16.11 -24.89 15.92
N ILE A 717 -16.93 -25.04 16.96
CA ILE A 717 -18.11 -24.22 17.19
C ILE A 717 -17.72 -23.02 18.05
N MET A 718 -17.92 -21.81 17.55
CA MET A 718 -17.53 -20.56 18.18
C MET A 718 -18.75 -19.78 18.69
N ILE A 719 -18.81 -19.57 19.99
CA ILE A 719 -19.88 -18.81 20.63
C ILE A 719 -19.48 -17.32 20.65
N PRO A 720 -20.25 -16.42 19.97
CA PRO A 720 -19.94 -15.00 19.91
C PRO A 720 -20.34 -14.22 21.16
N LEU A 721 -19.76 -13.07 21.37
CA LEU A 721 -20.12 -12.02 22.34
C LEU A 721 -20.21 -12.50 23.81
N VAL A 722 -19.43 -13.51 24.17
CA VAL A 722 -19.37 -14.01 25.54
C VAL A 722 -18.70 -12.99 26.45
N SER A 723 -19.37 -12.66 27.55
CA SER A 723 -18.83 -11.79 28.61
C SER A 723 -18.53 -12.56 29.91
N THR A 724 -19.19 -13.69 30.14
CA THR A 724 -19.01 -14.49 31.34
C THR A 724 -18.93 -16.00 31.03
N VAL A 725 -18.27 -16.75 31.90
CA VAL A 725 -18.21 -18.22 31.77
C VAL A 725 -19.62 -18.85 31.81
N ARG A 726 -20.59 -18.25 32.52
CA ARG A 726 -21.94 -18.78 32.60
C ARG A 726 -22.70 -18.69 31.28
N GLU A 727 -22.53 -17.60 30.52
CA GLU A 727 -23.05 -17.48 29.14
C GLU A 727 -22.48 -18.56 28.26
N PHE A 728 -21.15 -18.75 28.32
CA PHE A 728 -20.46 -19.79 27.56
C PHE A 728 -20.97 -21.19 27.90
N SER A 729 -21.03 -21.56 29.21
CA SER A 729 -21.46 -22.87 29.65
C SER A 729 -22.91 -23.16 29.24
N HIS A 730 -23.79 -22.15 29.32
CA HIS A 730 -25.20 -22.29 28.88
C HIS A 730 -25.30 -22.66 27.40
N GLN A 731 -24.57 -21.95 26.52
CA GLN A 731 -24.59 -22.21 25.09
C GLN A 731 -23.88 -23.53 24.74
N ARG A 732 -22.73 -23.82 25.38
CA ARG A 732 -22.02 -25.09 25.21
C ARG A 732 -22.92 -26.30 25.53
N ALA A 733 -23.68 -26.24 26.60
CA ALA A 733 -24.59 -27.34 26.97
C ALA A 733 -25.66 -27.64 25.89
N ILE A 734 -26.08 -26.61 25.14
CA ILE A 734 -26.99 -26.78 24.00
C ILE A 734 -26.27 -27.48 22.84
N VAL A 735 -25.08 -27.01 22.51
CA VAL A 735 -24.25 -27.61 21.45
C VAL A 735 -23.96 -29.08 21.73
N ASP A 736 -23.50 -29.41 22.94
CA ASP A 736 -23.18 -30.77 23.35
C ASP A 736 -24.41 -31.71 23.33
N ARG A 737 -25.60 -31.19 23.75
CA ARG A 737 -26.85 -31.91 23.66
C ARG A 737 -27.23 -32.23 22.21
N MET A 738 -27.11 -31.27 21.30
CA MET A 738 -27.39 -31.48 19.87
C MET A 738 -26.41 -32.47 19.22
N ALA A 739 -25.14 -32.37 19.54
CA ALA A 739 -24.13 -33.32 19.11
C ALA A 739 -24.46 -34.78 19.53
N ALA A 740 -24.84 -34.96 20.81
CA ALA A 740 -25.23 -36.23 21.33
C ALA A 740 -26.50 -36.78 20.66
N GLN A 741 -27.47 -35.93 20.40
CA GLN A 741 -28.74 -36.28 19.75
C GLN A 741 -28.47 -36.73 18.29
N VAL A 742 -27.72 -35.97 17.49
CA VAL A 742 -27.41 -36.34 16.11
C VAL A 742 -26.55 -37.62 16.05
N ALA A 743 -25.62 -37.77 16.99
CA ALA A 743 -24.81 -39.01 17.07
C ALA A 743 -25.70 -40.26 17.36
N LYS A 744 -26.69 -40.11 18.21
CA LYS A 744 -27.67 -41.18 18.51
C LYS A 744 -28.56 -41.51 17.30
N GLU A 745 -29.04 -40.47 16.59
CA GLU A 745 -29.90 -40.63 15.42
C GLU A 745 -29.15 -41.19 14.22
N SER A 746 -27.87 -40.79 14.02
CA SER A 746 -27.07 -41.14 12.84
C SER A 746 -26.21 -42.40 13.04
N GLY A 747 -25.88 -42.74 14.27
CA GLY A 747 -24.90 -43.77 14.60
C GLY A 747 -23.43 -43.32 14.42
N VAL A 748 -23.17 -42.06 14.04
CA VAL A 748 -21.85 -41.49 13.79
C VAL A 748 -21.49 -40.43 14.84
N ARG A 749 -20.31 -40.58 15.46
CA ARG A 749 -19.80 -39.61 16.44
C ARG A 749 -18.74 -38.74 15.84
N ILE A 750 -18.98 -37.47 15.70
CA ILE A 750 -18.05 -36.45 15.21
C ILE A 750 -17.23 -35.90 16.39
N LYS A 751 -15.91 -35.75 16.19
CA LYS A 751 -15.04 -34.97 17.09
C LYS A 751 -15.18 -33.50 16.76
N TYR A 752 -15.31 -32.67 17.76
CA TYR A 752 -15.46 -31.21 17.62
C TYR A 752 -14.82 -30.49 18.80
N LEU A 753 -14.61 -29.18 18.64
CA LEU A 753 -14.20 -28.28 19.71
C LEU A 753 -15.31 -27.22 19.92
N VAL A 754 -15.47 -26.78 21.16
CA VAL A 754 -16.33 -25.61 21.49
C VAL A 754 -15.45 -24.54 22.12
N GLY A 755 -15.46 -23.35 21.52
CA GLY A 755 -14.70 -22.20 21.99
C GLY A 755 -15.51 -20.91 21.87
N THR A 756 -14.86 -19.80 22.09
CA THR A 756 -15.52 -18.50 22.05
C THR A 756 -14.72 -17.46 21.31
N MET A 757 -15.42 -16.46 20.79
CA MET A 757 -14.83 -15.22 20.37
C MET A 757 -14.54 -14.33 21.60
N ILE A 758 -13.29 -13.89 21.72
CA ILE A 758 -12.88 -12.87 22.70
C ILE A 758 -12.92 -11.53 21.98
N GLU A 759 -13.97 -10.79 22.21
CA GLU A 759 -14.26 -9.55 21.51
C GLU A 759 -14.79 -8.43 22.45
N LEU A 760 -14.91 -8.75 23.73
CA LEU A 760 -15.24 -7.78 24.77
C LEU A 760 -14.06 -7.66 25.75
N PRO A 761 -13.67 -6.44 26.18
CA PRO A 761 -12.61 -6.25 27.18
C PRO A 761 -12.85 -7.08 28.45
N ARG A 762 -14.11 -7.21 28.90
CA ARG A 762 -14.45 -8.04 30.06
C ARG A 762 -14.08 -9.51 29.86
N ALA A 763 -14.35 -10.07 28.68
CA ALA A 763 -13.99 -11.46 28.36
C ALA A 763 -12.47 -11.64 28.40
N ALA A 764 -11.71 -10.69 27.85
CA ALA A 764 -10.25 -10.71 27.91
C ALA A 764 -9.72 -10.67 29.35
N LEU A 765 -10.28 -9.79 30.19
CA LEU A 765 -9.91 -9.67 31.62
C LEU A 765 -10.29 -10.90 32.47
N THR A 766 -11.26 -11.69 32.04
CA THR A 766 -11.72 -12.90 32.75
C THR A 766 -11.42 -14.19 32.00
N ALA A 767 -10.47 -14.14 31.06
CA ALA A 767 -10.11 -15.22 30.14
C ALA A 767 -9.77 -16.53 30.84
N LYS A 768 -9.12 -16.47 32.01
CA LYS A 768 -8.79 -17.65 32.83
C LYS A 768 -10.03 -18.49 33.18
N ALA A 769 -11.11 -17.83 33.65
CA ALA A 769 -12.36 -18.51 34.00
C ALA A 769 -13.06 -19.12 32.77
N ILE A 770 -13.03 -18.40 31.63
CA ILE A 770 -13.65 -18.87 30.38
C ILE A 770 -12.84 -20.07 29.80
N ALA A 771 -11.52 -20.02 29.83
CA ALA A 771 -10.64 -21.08 29.32
C ALA A 771 -10.72 -22.39 30.12
N ALA A 772 -11.23 -22.36 31.37
CA ALA A 772 -11.47 -23.57 32.12
C ALA A 772 -12.48 -24.49 31.40
N GLU A 773 -13.42 -23.91 30.66
CA GLU A 773 -14.43 -24.63 29.89
C GLU A 773 -14.21 -24.55 28.39
N ALA A 774 -13.79 -23.39 27.83
CA ALA A 774 -13.54 -23.25 26.41
C ALA A 774 -12.28 -24.00 25.94
N GLU A 775 -12.34 -24.57 24.74
CA GLU A 775 -11.26 -25.34 24.13
C GLU A 775 -10.40 -24.52 23.17
N PHE A 776 -10.92 -23.40 22.70
CA PHE A 776 -10.16 -22.43 21.90
C PHE A 776 -10.69 -21.00 22.13
N PHE A 777 -9.82 -20.02 21.86
CA PHE A 777 -10.16 -18.61 21.75
C PHE A 777 -9.88 -18.11 20.32
N SER A 778 -10.76 -17.26 19.80
CA SER A 778 -10.54 -16.48 18.62
C SER A 778 -10.78 -14.99 18.93
N PHE A 779 -9.79 -14.15 18.74
CA PHE A 779 -9.96 -12.71 18.98
C PHE A 779 -10.73 -12.07 17.84
N GLY A 780 -11.94 -11.57 18.12
CA GLY A 780 -12.77 -10.74 17.23
C GLY A 780 -12.32 -9.28 17.33
N THR A 781 -11.22 -8.95 16.67
CA THR A 781 -10.55 -7.66 16.86
C THR A 781 -11.34 -6.47 16.35
N ASN A 782 -12.31 -6.66 15.46
CA ASN A 782 -13.20 -5.57 15.05
C ASN A 782 -13.98 -5.04 16.27
N ASP A 783 -14.72 -5.93 16.95
CA ASP A 783 -15.53 -5.57 18.12
C ASP A 783 -14.65 -5.26 19.35
N LEU A 784 -13.54 -5.97 19.53
CA LEU A 784 -12.61 -5.69 20.62
C LEU A 784 -11.98 -4.30 20.49
N THR A 785 -11.65 -3.85 19.29
CA THR A 785 -11.15 -2.49 18.99
C THR A 785 -12.23 -1.46 19.29
N GLN A 786 -13.45 -1.65 18.76
CA GLN A 786 -14.57 -0.74 19.01
C GLN A 786 -14.83 -0.54 20.50
N THR A 787 -14.91 -1.64 21.24
CA THR A 787 -15.25 -1.62 22.69
C THR A 787 -14.09 -1.12 23.56
N THR A 788 -12.86 -1.35 23.16
CA THR A 788 -11.67 -0.88 23.90
C THR A 788 -11.46 0.61 23.73
N LEU A 789 -11.60 1.12 22.50
CA LEU A 789 -11.40 2.54 22.19
C LEU A 789 -12.68 3.38 22.40
N GLY A 790 -13.85 2.73 22.56
CA GLY A 790 -15.13 3.43 22.62
C GLY A 790 -15.51 4.09 21.30
N LEU A 791 -15.13 3.47 20.17
CA LEU A 791 -15.37 3.98 18.81
C LEU A 791 -16.34 3.06 18.07
N SER A 792 -17.33 3.65 17.38
CA SER A 792 -18.11 2.94 16.38
C SER A 792 -17.35 2.91 15.07
N ARG A 793 -17.13 1.73 14.48
CA ARG A 793 -16.47 1.57 13.17
C ARG A 793 -17.22 2.32 12.07
N ASP A 794 -18.54 2.26 12.10
CA ASP A 794 -19.39 2.86 11.06
C ASP A 794 -19.41 4.39 11.14
N ASP A 795 -19.31 4.96 12.36
CA ASP A 795 -19.31 6.40 12.57
C ASP A 795 -17.91 7.03 12.55
N ALA A 796 -16.86 6.26 12.82
CA ALA A 796 -15.49 6.74 12.96
C ALA A 796 -14.91 7.32 11.67
N GLY A 797 -15.39 6.90 10.50
CA GLY A 797 -14.95 7.39 9.19
C GLY A 797 -15.03 8.91 9.02
N ARG A 798 -15.86 9.60 9.82
CA ARG A 798 -16.03 11.06 9.79
C ARG A 798 -14.90 11.83 10.45
N PHE A 799 -14.19 11.26 11.43
CA PHE A 799 -13.17 11.97 12.22
C PHE A 799 -11.82 11.21 12.30
N LEU A 800 -11.83 9.90 12.17
CA LEU A 800 -10.64 9.07 12.30
C LEU A 800 -9.51 9.44 11.33
N PRO A 801 -9.79 9.76 10.03
CA PRO A 801 -8.76 10.25 9.12
C PRO A 801 -8.04 11.50 9.66
N LEU A 802 -8.77 12.42 10.29
CA LEU A 802 -8.19 13.62 10.90
C LEU A 802 -7.31 13.29 12.12
N TYR A 803 -7.67 12.26 12.90
CA TYR A 803 -6.86 11.79 14.03
C TYR A 803 -5.52 11.23 13.56
N VAL A 804 -5.54 10.45 12.48
CA VAL A 804 -4.32 9.93 11.85
C VAL A 804 -3.52 11.08 11.23
N GLU A 805 -4.20 12.00 10.54
CA GLU A 805 -3.57 13.18 9.95
C GLU A 805 -2.83 14.06 10.99
N ARG A 806 -3.39 14.20 12.17
CA ARG A 806 -2.80 14.98 13.27
C ARG A 806 -1.81 14.17 14.12
N GLY A 807 -1.56 12.91 13.79
CA GLY A 807 -0.68 12.04 14.56
C GLY A 807 -1.20 11.67 15.95
N ILE A 808 -2.53 11.80 16.21
CA ILE A 808 -3.15 11.37 17.46
C ILE A 808 -3.17 9.84 17.52
N TYR A 809 -3.53 9.18 16.41
CA TYR A 809 -3.28 7.78 16.19
C TYR A 809 -2.20 7.62 15.12
N PRO A 810 -1.26 6.67 15.30
CA PRO A 810 -0.23 6.42 14.29
C PRO A 810 -0.80 5.82 13.01
N ASP A 811 -1.89 5.06 13.13
CA ASP A 811 -2.61 4.38 12.05
C ASP A 811 -4.11 4.33 12.37
N ASP A 812 -4.92 3.96 11.39
CA ASP A 812 -6.32 3.59 11.60
C ASP A 812 -6.39 2.29 12.42
N PRO A 813 -6.92 2.30 13.67
CA PRO A 813 -6.94 1.15 14.54
C PRO A 813 -7.84 0.01 14.06
N PHE A 814 -8.66 0.22 13.03
CA PHE A 814 -9.45 -0.82 12.37
C PHE A 814 -8.69 -1.51 11.23
N GLN A 815 -7.59 -0.92 10.75
CA GLN A 815 -6.71 -1.50 9.73
C GLN A 815 -5.47 -2.14 10.35
N VAL A 816 -4.83 -1.45 11.29
CA VAL A 816 -3.62 -1.91 11.99
C VAL A 816 -3.93 -2.02 13.47
N LEU A 817 -3.58 -3.14 14.06
CA LEU A 817 -3.88 -3.43 15.45
C LEU A 817 -3.29 -2.37 16.40
N ASP A 818 -4.13 -1.80 17.25
CA ASP A 818 -3.68 -1.00 18.39
C ASP A 818 -2.97 -1.91 19.41
N VAL A 819 -1.65 -1.92 19.36
CA VAL A 819 -0.83 -2.80 20.21
C VAL A 819 -0.85 -2.35 21.67
N GLU A 820 -0.97 -1.04 21.95
CA GLU A 820 -0.90 -0.48 23.30
C GLU A 820 -2.16 -0.77 24.14
N GLY A 821 -3.33 -0.76 23.52
CA GLY A 821 -4.61 -1.03 24.18
C GLY A 821 -5.11 -2.44 23.89
N VAL A 822 -5.58 -2.65 22.66
CA VAL A 822 -6.17 -3.94 22.22
C VAL A 822 -5.15 -5.07 22.28
N GLY A 823 -3.91 -4.81 21.87
CA GLY A 823 -2.82 -5.79 21.91
C GLY A 823 -2.54 -6.28 23.33
N ARG A 824 -2.56 -5.40 24.33
CA ARG A 824 -2.39 -5.79 25.76
C ARG A 824 -3.51 -6.70 26.23
N LEU A 825 -4.75 -6.47 25.80
CA LEU A 825 -5.87 -7.36 26.13
C LEU A 825 -5.68 -8.74 25.50
N ILE A 826 -5.20 -8.81 24.25
CA ILE A 826 -4.88 -10.06 23.56
C ILE A 826 -3.77 -10.83 24.31
N GLN A 827 -2.68 -10.15 24.68
CA GLN A 827 -1.57 -10.75 25.44
C GLN A 827 -2.06 -11.29 26.79
N LEU A 828 -2.82 -10.49 27.53
CA LEU A 828 -3.37 -10.86 28.83
C LEU A 828 -4.26 -12.09 28.71
N ALA A 829 -5.24 -12.05 27.79
CA ALA A 829 -6.19 -13.14 27.60
C ALA A 829 -5.51 -14.44 27.14
N THR A 830 -4.48 -14.34 26.31
CA THR A 830 -3.68 -15.50 25.87
C THR A 830 -2.91 -16.12 27.05
N ALA A 831 -2.22 -15.31 27.84
CA ALA A 831 -1.46 -15.76 29.00
C ALA A 831 -2.37 -16.38 30.08
N GLU A 832 -3.43 -15.67 30.48
CA GLU A 832 -4.41 -16.13 31.48
C GLU A 832 -5.16 -17.37 31.01
N GLY A 833 -5.58 -17.42 29.73
CA GLY A 833 -6.25 -18.58 29.15
C GLY A 833 -5.37 -19.82 29.18
N ARG A 834 -4.11 -19.71 28.76
CA ARG A 834 -3.15 -20.81 28.78
C ARG A 834 -2.72 -21.23 30.20
N SER A 835 -2.79 -20.32 31.17
CA SER A 835 -2.58 -20.68 32.58
C SER A 835 -3.66 -21.65 33.10
N ALA A 836 -4.90 -21.54 32.63
CA ALA A 836 -6.00 -22.46 32.97
C ALA A 836 -5.99 -23.73 32.11
N ARG A 837 -5.71 -23.61 30.82
CA ARG A 837 -5.70 -24.72 29.85
C ARG A 837 -4.43 -24.62 28.97
N LYS A 838 -3.40 -25.42 29.28
CA LYS A 838 -2.14 -25.40 28.54
C LYS A 838 -2.30 -25.62 27.02
N ALA A 839 -3.23 -26.48 26.61
CA ALA A 839 -3.52 -26.79 25.22
C ALA A 839 -4.58 -25.87 24.60
N LEU A 840 -4.85 -24.71 25.18
CA LEU A 840 -5.79 -23.74 24.63
C LEU A 840 -5.29 -23.26 23.27
N LYS A 841 -6.05 -23.53 22.20
CA LYS A 841 -5.81 -22.99 20.88
C LYS A 841 -6.24 -21.53 20.84
N VAL A 842 -5.38 -20.66 20.35
CA VAL A 842 -5.62 -19.22 20.31
C VAL A 842 -5.36 -18.66 18.92
N GLY A 843 -6.31 -17.94 18.37
CA GLY A 843 -6.18 -17.29 17.08
C GLY A 843 -6.86 -15.92 17.01
N ILE A 844 -6.80 -15.32 15.83
CA ILE A 844 -7.42 -14.03 15.51
C ILE A 844 -8.24 -14.17 14.22
N CYS A 845 -9.38 -13.52 14.13
CA CYS A 845 -10.25 -13.59 12.95
C CYS A 845 -10.80 -12.22 12.49
N GLY A 846 -10.39 -11.12 13.11
CA GLY A 846 -10.70 -9.77 12.64
C GLY A 846 -9.88 -9.36 11.41
N GLU A 847 -10.13 -8.17 10.90
CA GLU A 847 -9.42 -7.61 9.71
C GLU A 847 -7.89 -7.60 9.90
N HIS A 848 -7.41 -7.47 11.11
CA HIS A 848 -6.00 -7.48 11.49
C HIS A 848 -5.28 -8.80 11.17
N GLY A 849 -6.01 -9.92 11.02
CA GLY A 849 -5.43 -11.23 10.70
C GLY A 849 -4.74 -11.31 9.33
N GLY A 850 -4.99 -10.35 8.45
CA GLY A 850 -4.35 -10.23 7.14
C GLY A 850 -3.38 -9.04 6.99
N GLU A 851 -3.18 -8.25 8.05
CA GLU A 851 -2.29 -7.09 8.02
C GLU A 851 -0.89 -7.46 8.55
N PRO A 852 0.21 -7.21 7.80
CA PRO A 852 1.53 -7.75 8.12
C PRO A 852 2.08 -7.38 9.50
N ARG A 853 1.91 -6.14 9.98
CA ARG A 853 2.38 -5.71 11.32
C ARG A 853 1.59 -6.39 12.44
N SER A 854 0.29 -6.54 12.23
CA SER A 854 -0.61 -7.24 13.16
C SER A 854 -0.32 -8.74 13.20
N VAL A 855 0.01 -9.36 12.05
CA VAL A 855 0.47 -10.76 11.98
C VAL A 855 1.78 -10.96 12.74
N ALA A 856 2.73 -10.02 12.61
CA ALA A 856 3.99 -10.05 13.38
C ALA A 856 3.71 -9.98 14.89
N PHE A 857 2.82 -9.11 15.34
CA PHE A 857 2.38 -9.04 16.74
C PHE A 857 1.76 -10.37 17.20
N CYS A 858 0.91 -11.00 16.39
CA CYS A 858 0.32 -12.31 16.71
C CYS A 858 1.40 -13.40 16.85
N HIS A 859 2.42 -13.37 15.99
CA HIS A 859 3.58 -14.26 16.10
C HIS A 859 4.33 -14.06 17.42
N GLU A 860 4.65 -12.81 17.77
CA GLU A 860 5.39 -12.46 19.00
C GLU A 860 4.58 -12.79 20.26
N THR A 861 3.27 -12.57 20.24
CA THR A 861 2.36 -12.94 21.34
C THR A 861 2.19 -14.46 21.48
N GLY A 862 2.60 -15.23 20.46
CA GLY A 862 2.57 -16.67 20.51
C GLY A 862 1.20 -17.28 20.15
N LEU A 863 0.36 -16.62 19.35
CA LEU A 863 -0.88 -17.20 18.83
C LEU A 863 -0.59 -18.45 17.98
N ASP A 864 -1.58 -19.31 17.82
CA ASP A 864 -1.47 -20.52 17.02
C ASP A 864 -1.82 -20.27 15.55
N TYR A 865 -2.79 -19.39 15.29
CA TYR A 865 -3.19 -19.06 13.91
C TYR A 865 -3.67 -17.60 13.76
N VAL A 866 -3.60 -17.12 12.52
CA VAL A 866 -4.30 -15.93 12.05
C VAL A 866 -5.33 -16.32 11.00
N SER A 867 -6.44 -15.56 10.90
CA SER A 867 -7.47 -15.79 9.90
C SER A 867 -7.86 -14.48 9.23
N CYS A 868 -7.96 -14.49 7.91
CA CYS A 868 -8.18 -13.31 7.07
C CYS A 868 -9.06 -13.66 5.86
N SER A 869 -9.47 -12.66 5.08
CA SER A 869 -10.18 -12.92 3.82
C SER A 869 -9.34 -13.79 2.88
N PRO A 870 -9.96 -14.58 1.96
CA PRO A 870 -9.23 -15.50 1.08
C PRO A 870 -8.06 -14.86 0.34
N PHE A 871 -8.25 -13.68 -0.24
CA PHE A 871 -7.22 -12.94 -0.99
C PHE A 871 -6.05 -12.44 -0.13
N ARG A 872 -6.21 -12.36 1.20
CA ARG A 872 -5.13 -12.00 2.12
C ARG A 872 -4.33 -13.19 2.64
N VAL A 873 -4.76 -14.42 2.36
CA VAL A 873 -4.03 -15.64 2.79
C VAL A 873 -2.56 -15.64 2.32
N PRO A 874 -2.23 -15.34 1.05
CA PRO A 874 -0.82 -15.28 0.62
C PRO A 874 -0.01 -14.22 1.36
N ILE A 875 -0.60 -13.06 1.62
CA ILE A 875 0.03 -11.95 2.37
C ILE A 875 0.34 -12.41 3.79
N ALA A 876 -0.65 -13.01 4.47
CA ALA A 876 -0.50 -13.48 5.85
C ALA A 876 0.54 -14.60 5.97
N ARG A 877 0.65 -15.52 4.98
CA ARG A 877 1.66 -16.57 4.91
C ARG A 877 3.07 -15.97 4.84
N LEU A 878 3.29 -15.00 3.96
CA LEU A 878 4.58 -14.33 3.83
C LEU A 878 4.89 -13.50 5.10
N ALA A 879 3.94 -12.71 5.60
CA ALA A 879 4.11 -11.90 6.80
C ALA A 879 4.43 -12.75 8.04
N ALA A 880 3.77 -13.91 8.20
CA ALA A 880 4.06 -14.85 9.28
C ALA A 880 5.50 -15.42 9.21
N ALA A 881 6.01 -15.65 7.98
CA ALA A 881 7.39 -16.08 7.78
C ALA A 881 8.41 -14.96 8.04
N GLN A 882 8.08 -13.73 7.68
CA GLN A 882 8.89 -12.53 7.93
C GLN A 882 9.00 -12.21 9.44
N ALA A 883 7.96 -12.53 10.21
CA ALA A 883 7.95 -12.32 11.66
C ALA A 883 8.92 -13.24 12.42
N VAL A 884 9.36 -14.35 11.82
CA VAL A 884 10.35 -15.25 12.44
C VAL A 884 11.72 -14.56 12.39
N LYS A 885 12.20 -14.13 13.55
CA LYS A 885 13.57 -13.59 13.71
C LYS A 885 14.58 -14.71 13.40
N GLY A 886 15.61 -14.38 12.63
CA GLY A 886 16.63 -15.30 12.14
C GLY A 886 17.48 -15.93 13.20
#